data_5177d04695dcaf61e4d7b6abd35e4b47
#
_entry.id   5177d04695dcaf61e4d7b6abd35e4b47
#
_cell.length_a   1.000
_cell.length_b   1.000
_cell.length_c   1.000
_cell.angle_alpha   90.00
_cell.angle_beta   90.00
_cell.angle_gamma   90.00
#
_symmetry.space_group_name_H-M   'P 1'
#
loop_
_entity.id
_entity.type
_entity.pdbx_description
1 polymer ?
#
loop_
_entity_poly.entity_id
_entity_poly.type
_entity_poly.pdbx_seq_one_letter_code
_entity_poly.pdbx_strand_id
1 'polypeptide(L)'
;MENSISAITTLSLQFHCFHSNTKTSGEHNNFRIFKFRASTQSLSISCEAPPTLDCKIRKFSSEKVKPFAEKDAFPSSLPLHNKNPRSIYKDIKKFAKENQLRKALIILDYMDQRGIPVNPTTFSTLIAACIRTKSLKEGREIHTHIRINGLEKNEFLRTKLVHMYTSCGSMEEAKQLFEDCSCWSVYPWNALLRGTVISGKKQYRNVLATFSEMRALGIELNVYSFSSVIKSIAGAPALFQGLKTHALLIKNGLVDSSILRTSLIDMYFKCGKVRLAHRVFEETLERDVVVWGAMIAGFAHNRLHREALEYVRWMVEEGRKPNSVIMTIILPAVGEVCARRLGQEVHAYVLKTKSYSKQVPIQSALIDMYCKCGDLSSGRRVFYSSMERNVICWTALMSGYATNGRLEQALRSTIWMQQEGFRPDIVTVATALPICAELRALKQGKEIHAYSLRNGFLPNVSIVSSLMVMYSKCQMIDCSTKLFDHLEHRNVILWTAMIDSFIENGNLYEALNVTRSMQLSKQRPDSVTIARMLSVCGELKLSKLGKEIHGQILKKDLSSVHYVSAEVINMYGTCGDVTKAKLVFDAVPVKGSMTWTALIKSYGYNELYQDAIDLFYQMKSKGFSPNHFTFQATLSLCEGAGFVDEACSIFNLMLSRYKIEASREHYVIMIRLLTRYGRLVEAQRYIEMSSL
;
A
#
# COMPACT_ATOMS: atom_id res chain seq x y z
N MET A 1 -0.55 2.46 -5.39
CA MET A 1 -1.02 1.08 -5.10
C MET A 1 -0.09 0.33 -4.13
N GLU A 2 1.22 0.53 -4.19
CA GLU A 2 2.16 -0.09 -3.22
C GLU A 2 2.09 0.49 -1.79
N ASN A 3 1.60 1.72 -1.62
CA ASN A 3 1.45 2.32 -0.29
C ASN A 3 0.30 1.71 0.53
N SER A 4 -0.66 1.04 -0.12
CA SER A 4 -1.74 0.31 0.55
C SER A 4 -1.27 -1.06 1.07
N ILE A 5 -0.29 -1.68 0.42
CA ILE A 5 0.27 -2.99 0.79
C ILE A 5 1.15 -2.88 2.03
N SER A 6 1.90 -1.78 2.17
CA SER A 6 2.71 -1.49 3.36
C SER A 6 1.85 -1.29 4.62
N ALA A 7 0.68 -0.68 4.48
CA ALA A 7 -0.26 -0.50 5.59
C ALA A 7 -0.88 -1.84 6.05
N ILE A 8 -1.17 -2.73 5.12
CA ILE A 8 -1.77 -4.05 5.41
C ILE A 8 -0.76 -5.00 6.06
N THR A 9 0.50 -4.98 5.61
CA THR A 9 1.57 -5.78 6.24
C THR A 9 1.90 -5.28 7.65
N THR A 10 1.78 -3.98 7.90
CA THR A 10 1.99 -3.40 9.23
C THR A 10 0.83 -3.71 10.18
N LEU A 11 -0.42 -3.77 9.67
CA LEU A 11 -1.58 -4.20 10.45
C LEU A 11 -1.47 -5.67 10.87
N SER A 12 -1.03 -6.59 10.01
CA SER A 12 -0.85 -8.00 10.38
C SER A 12 0.25 -8.20 11.45
N LEU A 13 1.31 -7.38 11.45
CA LEU A 13 2.37 -7.42 12.44
C LEU A 13 1.98 -6.77 13.79
N GLN A 14 1.05 -5.81 13.81
CA GLN A 14 0.55 -5.20 15.05
C GLN A 14 -0.56 -6.04 15.71
N PHE A 15 -1.34 -6.81 14.95
CA PHE A 15 -2.42 -7.66 15.48
C PHE A 15 -1.94 -8.93 16.19
N HIS A 16 -0.69 -9.33 16.08
CA HIS A 16 -0.15 -10.48 16.82
C HIS A 16 0.00 -10.24 18.34
N CYS A 17 -0.32 -9.05 18.84
CA CYS A 17 -0.13 -8.68 20.26
C CYS A 17 -1.40 -8.75 21.12
N PHE A 18 -2.58 -9.11 20.58
CA PHE A 18 -3.83 -9.14 21.36
C PHE A 18 -4.54 -10.47 21.29
N HIS A 19 -4.06 -11.47 22.01
CA HIS A 19 -4.84 -12.64 22.39
C HIS A 19 -5.45 -12.41 23.75
N SER A 20 -6.65 -11.87 23.82
CA SER A 20 -7.47 -11.93 25.01
C SER A 20 -8.67 -12.86 24.76
N ASN A 21 -8.61 -14.07 25.31
CA ASN A 21 -9.75 -14.95 25.44
C ASN A 21 -10.74 -14.34 26.44
N THR A 22 -11.77 -13.65 26.00
CA THR A 22 -12.98 -13.44 26.78
C THR A 22 -14.02 -14.47 26.38
N LYS A 23 -14.14 -15.54 27.13
CA LYS A 23 -15.37 -16.34 27.18
C LYS A 23 -16.43 -15.48 27.86
N THR A 24 -17.32 -14.88 27.10
CA THR A 24 -18.61 -14.42 27.62
C THR A 24 -19.70 -15.22 26.91
N SER A 25 -20.58 -15.73 27.76
CA SER A 25 -21.75 -16.53 27.49
C SER A 25 -22.64 -16.06 26.35
N GLY A 26 -23.17 -17.05 25.65
CA GLY A 26 -24.00 -16.99 24.46
C GLY A 26 -25.12 -15.97 24.44
N GLU A 27 -25.11 -15.24 23.37
CA GLU A 27 -26.31 -14.86 22.65
C GLU A 27 -25.98 -15.00 21.16
N HIS A 28 -26.58 -16.03 20.54
CA HIS A 28 -26.53 -16.27 19.11
C HIS A 28 -27.37 -15.23 18.38
N ASN A 29 -26.83 -14.05 18.17
CA ASN A 29 -27.39 -13.11 17.22
C ASN A 29 -26.88 -13.43 15.81
N ASN A 30 -27.71 -14.15 15.05
CA ASN A 30 -27.52 -14.44 13.64
C ASN A 30 -27.62 -13.15 12.79
N PHE A 31 -26.54 -12.39 12.68
CA PHE A 31 -26.47 -11.25 11.77
C PHE A 31 -25.86 -11.69 10.43
N ARG A 32 -26.66 -11.62 9.36
CA ARG A 32 -26.15 -11.71 7.99
C ARG A 32 -25.53 -10.36 7.60
N ILE A 33 -24.24 -10.34 7.35
CA ILE A 33 -23.47 -9.14 6.97
C ILE A 33 -23.88 -8.63 5.58
N PHE A 34 -24.29 -9.53 4.70
CA PHE A 34 -24.65 -9.19 3.33
C PHE A 34 -26.08 -9.67 3.01
N LYS A 35 -27.08 -8.81 3.25
CA LYS A 35 -28.43 -9.01 2.75
C LYS A 35 -28.57 -8.47 1.33
N PHE A 36 -28.87 -9.34 0.38
CA PHE A 36 -29.22 -8.93 -0.99
C PHE A 36 -30.74 -8.93 -1.18
N ARG A 37 -31.30 -7.85 -1.71
CA ARG A 37 -32.60 -7.90 -2.36
C ARG A 37 -32.43 -8.68 -3.67
N ALA A 38 -33.00 -9.84 -3.75
CA ALA A 38 -33.13 -10.61 -4.98
C ALA A 38 -34.18 -9.95 -5.87
N SER A 39 -33.78 -9.43 -7.02
CA SER A 39 -34.69 -9.33 -8.17
C SER A 39 -34.66 -10.68 -8.86
N THR A 40 -35.74 -11.41 -8.75
CA THR A 40 -35.97 -12.67 -9.43
C THR A 40 -36.08 -12.43 -10.91
N GLN A 41 -35.06 -12.82 -11.68
CA GLN A 41 -35.20 -13.29 -13.05
C GLN A 41 -34.54 -14.65 -13.15
N SER A 42 -35.38 -15.65 -13.27
CA SER A 42 -35.02 -17.04 -13.51
C SER A 42 -34.44 -17.20 -14.90
N LEU A 43 -33.17 -17.63 -14.97
CA LEU A 43 -32.57 -18.19 -16.18
C LEU A 43 -32.05 -19.59 -15.82
N SER A 44 -32.75 -20.58 -16.34
CA SER A 44 -32.37 -22.00 -16.35
C SER A 44 -31.16 -22.17 -17.26
N ILE A 45 -30.05 -22.69 -16.72
CA ILE A 45 -28.89 -23.12 -17.51
C ILE A 45 -28.75 -24.63 -17.35
N SER A 46 -28.97 -25.35 -18.44
CA SER A 46 -28.65 -26.76 -18.63
C SER A 46 -27.14 -26.96 -18.77
N CYS A 47 -26.61 -27.96 -18.05
CA CYS A 47 -25.23 -28.39 -18.15
C CYS A 47 -25.00 -29.22 -19.41
N GLU A 48 -24.18 -28.76 -20.34
CA GLU A 48 -23.53 -29.59 -21.36
C GLU A 48 -22.02 -29.33 -21.35
N ALA A 49 -21.26 -30.42 -21.48
CA ALA A 49 -19.80 -30.46 -21.44
C ALA A 49 -19.16 -29.90 -22.70
N PRO A 50 -17.93 -29.31 -22.62
CA PRO A 50 -17.29 -28.73 -23.80
C PRO A 50 -16.55 -29.74 -24.66
N PRO A 51 -16.56 -29.59 -25.99
CA PRO A 51 -15.72 -30.37 -26.90
C PRO A 51 -14.32 -29.78 -27.04
N THR A 52 -13.37 -30.65 -27.26
CA THR A 52 -11.94 -30.47 -27.50
C THR A 52 -11.61 -29.49 -28.64
N LEU A 53 -10.69 -28.55 -28.37
CA LEU A 53 -10.20 -27.58 -29.36
C LEU A 53 -8.92 -28.10 -30.02
N ASP A 54 -9.05 -28.34 -31.35
CA ASP A 54 -7.95 -28.58 -32.24
C ASP A 54 -7.31 -27.27 -32.73
N CYS A 55 -6.00 -27.18 -32.63
CA CYS A 55 -5.20 -26.04 -33.07
C CYS A 55 -5.05 -26.03 -34.61
N LYS A 56 -5.65 -25.04 -35.29
CA LYS A 56 -5.26 -24.71 -36.68
C LYS A 56 -4.95 -23.23 -36.84
N ILE A 57 -3.68 -22.98 -37.12
CA ILE A 57 -3.12 -21.67 -37.50
C ILE A 57 -3.77 -21.25 -38.85
N ARG A 58 -4.46 -20.11 -38.87
CA ARG A 58 -4.90 -19.44 -40.09
C ARG A 58 -4.14 -18.13 -40.31
N LYS A 59 -3.51 -18.07 -41.48
CA LYS A 59 -2.85 -16.89 -42.05
C LYS A 59 -3.86 -15.75 -42.25
N PHE A 60 -3.51 -14.56 -41.82
CA PHE A 60 -4.27 -13.34 -42.12
C PHE A 60 -4.07 -12.96 -43.61
N SER A 61 -5.12 -13.04 -44.40
CA SER A 61 -5.25 -12.42 -45.69
C SER A 61 -5.99 -11.07 -45.54
N SER A 62 -5.51 -10.09 -46.27
CA SER A 62 -6.05 -8.75 -46.37
C SER A 62 -7.55 -8.74 -46.72
N GLU A 63 -8.40 -8.44 -45.76
CA GLU A 63 -9.82 -8.16 -46.03
C GLU A 63 -10.07 -6.66 -46.21
N LYS A 64 -10.62 -6.38 -47.38
CA LYS A 64 -11.16 -5.06 -47.78
C LYS A 64 -12.25 -4.66 -46.81
N VAL A 65 -12.13 -3.43 -46.29
CA VAL A 65 -13.16 -2.77 -45.48
C VAL A 65 -14.47 -2.71 -46.28
N LYS A 66 -15.48 -3.45 -45.85
CA LYS A 66 -16.86 -3.31 -46.36
C LYS A 66 -17.47 -2.04 -45.73
N PRO A 67 -18.25 -1.25 -46.52
CA PRO A 67 -18.97 -0.11 -45.99
C PRO A 67 -20.01 -0.58 -44.96
N PHE A 68 -20.12 0.16 -43.87
CA PHE A 68 -21.06 -0.08 -42.79
C PHE A 68 -22.50 -0.10 -43.33
N ALA A 69 -23.21 -1.18 -43.04
CA ALA A 69 -24.63 -1.32 -43.35
C ALA A 69 -25.45 -0.35 -42.45
N GLU A 70 -26.37 0.33 -43.13
CA GLU A 70 -27.44 1.15 -42.55
C GLU A 70 -28.21 0.42 -41.43
N LYS A 71 -27.86 0.65 -40.18
CA LYS A 71 -28.72 0.31 -39.04
C LYS A 71 -28.34 1.03 -37.72
N ASP A 72 -27.86 2.26 -37.81
CA ASP A 72 -27.93 3.16 -36.61
C ASP A 72 -28.47 4.50 -37.11
N ALA A 73 -29.80 4.58 -37.19
CA ALA A 73 -30.48 5.81 -37.46
C ALA A 73 -30.01 6.88 -36.42
N PHE A 74 -29.61 8.03 -36.94
CA PHE A 74 -29.31 9.21 -36.13
C PHE A 74 -30.35 9.38 -35.02
N PRO A 75 -29.96 9.51 -33.75
CA PRO A 75 -30.93 9.79 -32.73
C PRO A 75 -31.65 11.11 -33.11
N SER A 76 -32.96 11.07 -33.23
CA SER A 76 -33.84 12.19 -33.58
C SER A 76 -33.73 13.42 -32.66
N SER A 77 -32.89 13.34 -31.64
CA SER A 77 -32.60 14.41 -30.67
C SER A 77 -31.47 15.38 -31.07
N LEU A 78 -30.82 15.23 -32.25
CA LEU A 78 -29.80 16.13 -32.74
C LEU A 78 -30.23 16.76 -34.09
N PRO A 79 -31.02 17.85 -34.10
CA PRO A 79 -31.36 18.55 -35.34
C PRO A 79 -30.12 19.33 -35.82
N LEU A 80 -29.29 18.71 -36.64
CA LEU A 80 -28.07 19.32 -37.18
C LEU A 80 -28.28 20.09 -38.48
N HIS A 81 -29.41 19.85 -39.15
CA HIS A 81 -29.66 20.31 -40.52
C HIS A 81 -29.74 21.83 -40.72
N ASN A 82 -29.95 22.61 -39.65
CA ASN A 82 -30.09 24.10 -39.74
C ASN A 82 -29.14 24.87 -38.79
N LYS A 83 -28.08 24.24 -38.26
CA LYS A 83 -27.19 24.92 -37.34
C LYS A 83 -25.98 25.57 -38.05
N ASN A 84 -25.74 26.82 -37.69
CA ASN A 84 -24.52 27.54 -38.09
C ASN A 84 -23.27 26.76 -37.65
N PRO A 85 -22.21 26.60 -38.49
CA PRO A 85 -20.97 25.89 -38.14
C PRO A 85 -20.39 26.27 -36.76
N ARG A 86 -20.47 27.54 -36.37
CA ARG A 86 -20.01 28.01 -35.04
C ARG A 86 -20.76 27.35 -33.88
N SER A 87 -22.02 27.01 -34.06
CA SER A 87 -22.83 26.32 -33.03
C SER A 87 -22.43 24.86 -32.93
N ILE A 88 -22.12 24.20 -34.04
CA ILE A 88 -21.68 22.78 -34.08
C ILE A 88 -20.36 22.62 -33.34
N TYR A 89 -19.38 23.51 -33.51
CA TYR A 89 -18.14 23.50 -32.73
C TYR A 89 -18.35 23.66 -31.22
N LYS A 90 -19.33 24.48 -30.81
CA LYS A 90 -19.68 24.63 -29.37
C LYS A 90 -20.27 23.32 -28.81
N ASP A 91 -21.13 22.66 -29.58
CA ASP A 91 -21.74 21.39 -29.18
C ASP A 91 -20.67 20.28 -29.03
N ILE A 92 -19.74 20.14 -29.99
CA ILE A 92 -18.62 19.20 -29.87
C ILE A 92 -17.79 19.47 -28.61
N LYS A 93 -17.43 20.76 -28.36
CA LYS A 93 -16.66 21.13 -27.17
C LYS A 93 -17.43 20.87 -25.87
N LYS A 94 -18.74 21.04 -25.88
CA LYS A 94 -19.62 20.73 -24.76
C LYS A 94 -19.61 19.24 -24.45
N PHE A 95 -19.88 18.38 -25.47
CA PHE A 95 -19.87 16.93 -25.31
C PHE A 95 -18.48 16.39 -24.92
N ALA A 96 -17.39 16.96 -25.45
CA ALA A 96 -16.04 16.63 -25.02
C ALA A 96 -15.77 16.96 -23.53
N LYS A 97 -16.29 18.08 -23.03
CA LYS A 97 -16.20 18.45 -21.59
C LYS A 97 -17.03 17.52 -20.70
N GLU A 98 -18.19 17.10 -21.17
CA GLU A 98 -19.10 16.17 -20.47
C GLU A 98 -18.67 14.69 -20.60
N ASN A 99 -17.53 14.40 -21.25
CA ASN A 99 -17.01 13.05 -21.54
C ASN A 99 -17.95 12.17 -22.39
N GLN A 100 -18.86 12.78 -23.16
CA GLN A 100 -19.77 12.09 -24.09
C GLN A 100 -19.13 11.95 -25.48
N LEU A 101 -17.99 11.26 -25.57
CA LEU A 101 -17.17 11.16 -26.78
C LEU A 101 -17.94 10.61 -27.98
N ARG A 102 -18.78 9.59 -27.81
CA ARG A 102 -19.57 9.00 -28.90
C ARG A 102 -20.46 10.01 -29.60
N LYS A 103 -21.11 10.89 -28.83
CA LYS A 103 -21.95 11.97 -29.43
C LYS A 103 -21.12 13.00 -30.18
N ALA A 104 -19.93 13.31 -29.70
CA ALA A 104 -19.00 14.19 -30.36
C ALA A 104 -18.46 13.60 -31.68
N LEU A 105 -18.19 12.29 -31.73
CA LEU A 105 -17.75 11.57 -32.92
C LEU A 105 -18.84 11.54 -33.99
N ILE A 106 -20.10 11.27 -33.64
CA ILE A 106 -21.24 11.32 -34.60
C ILE A 106 -21.33 12.69 -35.27
N ILE A 107 -21.05 13.77 -34.52
CA ILE A 107 -21.04 15.13 -35.11
C ILE A 107 -19.83 15.31 -36.03
N LEU A 108 -18.66 14.73 -35.68
CA LEU A 108 -17.49 14.76 -36.57
C LEU A 108 -17.75 14.04 -37.87
N ASP A 109 -18.33 12.84 -37.82
CA ASP A 109 -18.73 12.07 -39.02
C ASP A 109 -19.64 12.90 -39.92
N TYR A 110 -20.64 13.56 -39.33
CA TYR A 110 -21.53 14.45 -40.11
C TYR A 110 -20.76 15.63 -40.73
N MET A 111 -19.79 16.23 -40.05
CA MET A 111 -18.98 17.33 -40.59
C MET A 111 -18.11 16.86 -41.72
N ASP A 112 -17.47 15.68 -41.61
CA ASP A 112 -16.61 15.12 -42.64
C ASP A 112 -17.42 14.76 -43.92
N GLN A 113 -18.62 14.19 -43.76
CA GLN A 113 -19.54 13.90 -44.88
C GLN A 113 -20.00 15.16 -45.63
N ARG A 114 -20.09 16.29 -44.94
CA ARG A 114 -20.49 17.58 -45.49
C ARG A 114 -19.31 18.46 -45.94
N GLY A 115 -18.06 17.98 -45.79
CA GLY A 115 -16.87 18.73 -46.14
C GLY A 115 -16.64 19.98 -45.25
N ILE A 116 -17.20 20.00 -44.03
CA ILE A 116 -17.04 21.12 -43.09
C ILE A 116 -15.71 20.95 -42.38
N PRO A 117 -14.70 21.82 -42.55
CA PRO A 117 -13.38 21.66 -41.98
C PRO A 117 -13.41 21.79 -40.47
N VAL A 118 -12.70 20.90 -39.74
CA VAL A 118 -12.62 20.92 -38.28
C VAL A 118 -11.38 21.65 -37.82
N ASN A 119 -11.55 22.58 -36.88
CA ASN A 119 -10.45 23.38 -36.34
C ASN A 119 -9.52 22.54 -35.45
N PRO A 120 -8.17 22.70 -35.52
CA PRO A 120 -7.20 22.02 -34.64
C PRO A 120 -7.49 22.13 -33.14
N THR A 121 -8.04 23.25 -32.68
CA THR A 121 -8.44 23.44 -31.26
C THR A 121 -9.59 22.52 -30.84
N THR A 122 -10.48 22.17 -31.76
CA THR A 122 -11.59 21.22 -31.50
C THR A 122 -11.04 19.82 -31.35
N PHE A 123 -10.17 19.37 -32.23
CA PHE A 123 -9.48 18.08 -32.07
C PHE A 123 -8.67 18.01 -30.77
N SER A 124 -7.98 19.09 -30.39
CA SER A 124 -7.25 19.13 -29.11
C SER A 124 -8.16 18.92 -27.90
N THR A 125 -9.41 19.45 -27.90
CA THR A 125 -10.38 19.23 -26.81
C THR A 125 -10.92 17.81 -26.78
N LEU A 126 -11.11 17.17 -27.94
CA LEU A 126 -11.51 15.77 -28.06
C LEU A 126 -10.40 14.83 -27.60
N ILE A 127 -9.16 15.06 -28.02
CA ILE A 127 -7.99 14.31 -27.57
C ILE A 127 -7.86 14.41 -26.03
N ALA A 128 -8.03 15.61 -25.46
CA ALA A 128 -8.01 15.79 -24.01
C ALA A 128 -9.12 15.02 -23.28
N ALA A 129 -10.29 14.86 -23.90
CA ALA A 129 -11.37 14.04 -23.38
C ALA A 129 -11.02 12.54 -23.42
N CYS A 130 -10.40 12.04 -24.51
CA CYS A 130 -9.91 10.65 -24.60
C CYS A 130 -8.85 10.35 -23.53
N ILE A 131 -7.96 11.28 -23.24
CA ILE A 131 -6.96 11.14 -22.17
C ILE A 131 -7.64 11.00 -20.80
N ARG A 132 -8.68 11.79 -20.51
CA ARG A 132 -9.44 11.72 -19.26
C ARG A 132 -10.20 10.40 -19.10
N THR A 133 -10.84 9.91 -20.17
CA THR A 133 -11.64 8.68 -20.17
C THR A 133 -10.80 7.43 -20.42
N LYS A 134 -9.52 7.57 -20.80
CA LYS A 134 -8.60 6.51 -21.23
C LYS A 134 -9.18 5.63 -22.36
N SER A 135 -9.94 6.23 -23.26
CA SER A 135 -10.62 5.56 -24.37
C SER A 135 -9.73 5.48 -25.59
N LEU A 136 -9.05 4.35 -25.78
CA LEU A 136 -8.16 4.14 -26.93
C LEU A 136 -8.94 4.01 -28.25
N LYS A 137 -10.11 3.38 -28.23
CA LYS A 137 -10.94 3.16 -29.43
C LYS A 137 -11.36 4.49 -30.05
N GLU A 138 -12.00 5.34 -29.26
CA GLU A 138 -12.44 6.66 -29.69
C GLU A 138 -11.24 7.56 -30.05
N GLY A 139 -10.09 7.36 -29.38
CA GLY A 139 -8.84 8.05 -29.75
C GLY A 139 -8.33 7.71 -31.15
N ARG A 140 -8.43 6.45 -31.58
CA ARG A 140 -8.09 6.02 -32.96
C ARG A 140 -9.07 6.61 -33.97
N GLU A 141 -10.36 6.66 -33.66
CA GLU A 141 -11.37 7.29 -34.51
C GLU A 141 -11.07 8.78 -34.70
N ILE A 142 -10.76 9.52 -33.63
CA ILE A 142 -10.34 10.95 -33.72
C ILE A 142 -9.07 11.11 -34.58
N HIS A 143 -8.11 10.21 -34.44
CA HIS A 143 -6.91 10.24 -35.28
C HIS A 143 -7.24 10.07 -36.78
N THR A 144 -8.18 9.18 -37.09
CA THR A 144 -8.70 9.01 -38.48
C THR A 144 -9.34 10.30 -38.99
N HIS A 145 -10.18 10.98 -38.19
CA HIS A 145 -10.78 12.27 -38.57
C HIS A 145 -9.72 13.37 -38.79
N ILE A 146 -8.65 13.42 -37.99
CA ILE A 146 -7.52 14.34 -38.17
C ILE A 146 -6.85 14.09 -39.53
N ARG A 147 -6.71 12.82 -39.91
CA ARG A 147 -6.14 12.40 -41.20
C ARG A 147 -7.05 12.80 -42.38
N ILE A 148 -8.36 12.57 -42.27
CA ILE A 148 -9.37 12.95 -43.27
C ILE A 148 -9.37 14.48 -43.48
N ASN A 149 -9.22 15.25 -42.43
CA ASN A 149 -9.17 16.73 -42.49
C ASN A 149 -7.80 17.29 -42.92
N GLY A 150 -6.85 16.42 -43.38
CA GLY A 150 -5.52 16.86 -43.82
C GLY A 150 -4.61 17.49 -42.78
N LEU A 151 -4.95 17.31 -41.48
CA LEU A 151 -4.22 17.91 -40.36
C LEU A 151 -3.13 16.99 -39.79
N GLU A 152 -2.79 15.91 -40.47
CA GLU A 152 -1.82 14.91 -40.03
C GLU A 152 -0.41 15.50 -39.84
N LYS A 153 -0.02 16.52 -40.63
CA LYS A 153 1.26 17.19 -40.53
C LYS A 153 1.30 18.30 -39.47
N ASN A 154 0.18 18.56 -38.77
CA ASN A 154 0.12 19.59 -37.75
C ASN A 154 0.87 19.14 -36.48
N GLU A 155 2.02 19.75 -36.19
CA GLU A 155 2.91 19.40 -35.07
C GLU A 155 2.21 19.47 -33.70
N PHE A 156 1.33 20.46 -33.50
CA PHE A 156 0.56 20.58 -32.27
C PHE A 156 -0.38 19.40 -32.05
N LEU A 157 -1.10 18.96 -33.09
CA LEU A 157 -1.99 17.80 -32.99
C LEU A 157 -1.21 16.50 -32.83
N ARG A 158 -0.10 16.34 -33.55
CA ARG A 158 0.81 15.19 -33.39
C ARG A 158 1.29 15.02 -31.95
N THR A 159 1.78 16.09 -31.36
CA THR A 159 2.20 16.10 -29.94
C THR A 159 1.05 15.65 -29.03
N LYS A 160 -0.17 16.14 -29.28
CA LYS A 160 -1.35 15.74 -28.51
C LYS A 160 -1.74 14.28 -28.73
N LEU A 161 -1.63 13.76 -29.95
CA LEU A 161 -1.87 12.36 -30.28
C LEU A 161 -0.83 11.44 -29.60
N VAL A 162 0.46 11.77 -29.65
CA VAL A 162 1.51 11.04 -28.92
C VAL A 162 1.17 10.98 -27.43
N HIS A 163 0.76 12.10 -26.83
CA HIS A 163 0.34 12.11 -25.43
C HIS A 163 -0.92 11.30 -25.17
N MET A 164 -1.88 11.26 -26.10
CA MET A 164 -3.10 10.47 -26.00
C MET A 164 -2.79 8.97 -26.04
N TYR A 165 -2.05 8.52 -27.05
CA TYR A 165 -1.70 7.10 -27.18
C TYR A 165 -0.90 6.59 -25.99
N THR A 166 0.09 7.37 -25.52
CA THR A 166 0.85 7.01 -24.33
C THR A 166 -0.03 6.94 -23.07
N SER A 167 -0.99 7.88 -22.91
CA SER A 167 -1.90 7.92 -21.77
C SER A 167 -2.96 6.82 -21.78
N CYS A 168 -3.34 6.34 -22.97
CA CYS A 168 -4.26 5.21 -23.18
C CYS A 168 -3.55 3.84 -23.18
N GLY A 169 -2.22 3.80 -22.98
CA GLY A 169 -1.44 2.57 -22.85
C GLY A 169 -0.94 1.96 -24.18
N SER A 170 -1.15 2.62 -25.32
CA SER A 170 -0.63 2.18 -26.62
C SER A 170 0.70 2.86 -26.95
N MET A 171 1.79 2.27 -26.44
CA MET A 171 3.14 2.83 -26.64
C MET A 171 3.66 2.64 -28.06
N GLU A 172 3.28 1.58 -28.74
CA GLU A 172 3.74 1.29 -30.12
C GLU A 172 3.22 2.33 -31.12
N GLU A 173 1.91 2.65 -31.07
CA GLU A 173 1.30 3.68 -31.91
C GLU A 173 1.87 5.08 -31.59
N ALA A 174 2.19 5.34 -30.31
CA ALA A 174 2.82 6.59 -29.90
C ALA A 174 4.23 6.74 -30.50
N LYS A 175 5.02 5.65 -30.53
CA LYS A 175 6.37 5.66 -31.13
C LYS A 175 6.33 5.80 -32.64
N GLN A 176 5.47 5.08 -33.31
CA GLN A 176 5.29 5.22 -34.77
C GLN A 176 4.98 6.66 -35.16
N LEU A 177 4.00 7.28 -34.49
CA LEU A 177 3.68 8.69 -34.71
C LEU A 177 4.85 9.64 -34.39
N PHE A 178 5.69 9.28 -33.43
CA PHE A 178 6.85 10.06 -33.05
C PHE A 178 7.98 9.93 -34.09
N GLU A 179 8.25 8.73 -34.60
CA GLU A 179 9.26 8.44 -35.63
C GLU A 179 8.93 9.13 -36.98
N ASP A 180 7.65 9.25 -37.33
CA ASP A 180 7.17 9.99 -38.48
C ASP A 180 7.31 11.53 -38.33
N CYS A 181 7.66 12.00 -37.13
CA CYS A 181 7.89 13.41 -36.88
C CYS A 181 9.34 13.79 -37.21
N SER A 182 9.55 14.66 -38.19
CA SER A 182 10.84 15.33 -38.43
C SER A 182 11.12 16.38 -37.34
N CYS A 183 10.98 16.00 -36.06
CA CYS A 183 10.85 16.95 -34.98
C CYS A 183 12.14 17.24 -34.24
N TRP A 184 12.66 18.42 -34.44
CA TRP A 184 13.67 19.05 -33.59
C TRP A 184 13.04 19.78 -32.37
N SER A 185 11.71 19.68 -32.19
CA SER A 185 10.96 20.34 -31.13
C SER A 185 10.93 19.52 -29.85
N VAL A 186 11.10 20.18 -28.70
CA VAL A 186 11.09 19.53 -27.36
C VAL A 186 9.72 18.93 -26.97
N TYR A 187 8.63 19.41 -27.57
CA TYR A 187 7.27 19.06 -27.12
C TYR A 187 6.89 17.59 -27.36
N PRO A 188 7.10 16.98 -28.55
CA PRO A 188 6.85 15.57 -28.77
C PRO A 188 7.70 14.66 -27.88
N TRP A 189 8.97 15.02 -27.67
CA TRP A 189 9.88 14.33 -26.75
C TRP A 189 9.34 14.31 -25.32
N ASN A 190 8.89 15.45 -24.82
CA ASN A 190 8.29 15.53 -23.49
C ASN A 190 6.98 14.76 -23.38
N ALA A 191 6.17 14.71 -24.43
CA ALA A 191 4.97 13.89 -24.48
C ALA A 191 5.31 12.38 -24.38
N LEU A 192 6.34 11.93 -25.09
CA LEU A 192 6.83 10.57 -25.06
C LEU A 192 7.44 10.23 -23.67
N LEU A 193 8.31 11.08 -23.14
CA LEU A 193 8.90 10.90 -21.80
C LEU A 193 7.80 10.80 -20.72
N ARG A 194 6.83 11.71 -20.74
CA ARG A 194 5.72 11.69 -19.79
C ARG A 194 4.86 10.44 -19.91
N GLY A 195 4.58 10.01 -21.14
CA GLY A 195 3.81 8.80 -21.40
C GLY A 195 4.50 7.53 -20.92
N THR A 196 5.81 7.40 -21.13
CA THR A 196 6.59 6.27 -20.61
C THR A 196 6.63 6.25 -19.08
N VAL A 197 6.63 7.40 -18.41
CA VAL A 197 6.53 7.49 -16.94
C VAL A 197 5.18 6.98 -16.44
N ILE A 198 4.09 7.32 -17.14
CA ILE A 198 2.72 6.93 -16.76
C ILE A 198 2.48 5.43 -16.96
N SER A 199 3.08 4.81 -17.97
CA SER A 199 2.86 3.40 -18.32
C SER A 199 3.48 2.38 -17.36
N GLY A 200 4.30 2.80 -16.37
CA GLY A 200 4.63 1.97 -15.21
C GLY A 200 6.10 1.78 -14.84
N LYS A 201 6.33 1.19 -13.65
CA LYS A 201 7.61 1.10 -12.93
C LYS A 201 8.76 0.38 -13.64
N LYS A 202 8.47 -0.52 -14.59
CA LYS A 202 9.51 -1.29 -15.30
C LYS A 202 10.18 -0.52 -16.43
N GLN A 203 9.73 0.69 -16.77
CA GLN A 203 10.18 1.43 -17.95
C GLN A 203 11.14 2.59 -17.68
N TYR A 204 11.66 2.74 -16.45
CA TYR A 204 12.59 3.83 -16.15
C TYR A 204 13.83 3.85 -17.05
N ARG A 205 14.32 2.66 -17.47
CA ARG A 205 15.44 2.53 -18.40
C ARG A 205 15.10 3.11 -19.77
N ASN A 206 13.89 2.92 -20.26
CA ASN A 206 13.42 3.47 -21.52
C ASN A 206 13.34 5.00 -21.44
N VAL A 207 12.86 5.55 -20.32
CA VAL A 207 12.85 7.02 -20.10
C VAL A 207 14.27 7.59 -20.14
N LEU A 208 15.24 6.94 -19.50
CA LEU A 208 16.64 7.35 -19.53
C LEU A 208 17.25 7.21 -20.92
N ALA A 209 16.91 6.16 -21.67
CA ALA A 209 17.37 5.99 -23.06
C ALA A 209 16.83 7.10 -23.97
N THR A 210 15.51 7.36 -23.95
CA THR A 210 14.89 8.46 -24.71
C THR A 210 15.46 9.81 -24.33
N PHE A 211 15.74 10.04 -23.03
CA PHE A 211 16.36 11.28 -22.57
C PHE A 211 17.81 11.42 -23.06
N SER A 212 18.57 10.32 -23.12
CA SER A 212 19.94 10.31 -23.64
C SER A 212 19.97 10.56 -25.14
N GLU A 213 19.00 10.01 -25.89
CA GLU A 213 18.82 10.21 -27.31
C GLU A 213 18.46 11.68 -27.62
N MET A 214 17.51 12.26 -26.89
CA MET A 214 17.16 13.67 -26.97
C MET A 214 18.38 14.59 -26.81
N ARG A 215 19.28 14.25 -25.87
CA ARG A 215 20.54 14.97 -25.66
C ARG A 215 21.54 14.77 -26.81
N ALA A 216 21.66 13.56 -27.33
CA ALA A 216 22.55 13.25 -28.44
C ALA A 216 22.19 14.00 -29.72
N LEU A 217 20.88 14.24 -29.92
CA LEU A 217 20.34 15.03 -31.02
C LEU A 217 20.44 16.56 -30.79
N GLY A 218 21.02 17.01 -29.66
CA GLY A 218 21.19 18.41 -29.37
C GLY A 218 19.90 19.19 -29.05
N ILE A 219 18.82 18.50 -28.70
CA ILE A 219 17.54 19.12 -28.35
C ILE A 219 17.65 19.82 -26.99
N GLU A 220 17.25 21.08 -26.90
CA GLU A 220 17.30 21.87 -25.69
C GLU A 220 16.39 21.30 -24.59
N LEU A 221 17.00 20.95 -23.47
CA LEU A 221 16.30 20.36 -22.33
C LEU A 221 15.58 21.43 -21.52
N ASN A 222 14.33 21.18 -21.15
CA ASN A 222 13.55 22.11 -20.33
C ASN A 222 13.10 21.48 -19.01
N VAL A 223 12.42 22.26 -18.17
CA VAL A 223 11.89 21.86 -16.86
C VAL A 223 11.03 20.59 -16.94
N TYR A 224 10.24 20.41 -17.99
CA TYR A 224 9.35 19.25 -18.14
C TYR A 224 10.10 17.97 -18.52
N SER A 225 11.17 18.10 -19.34
CA SER A 225 12.06 16.99 -19.66
C SER A 225 12.70 16.44 -18.38
N PHE A 226 13.32 17.31 -17.59
CA PHE A 226 13.95 16.92 -16.33
C PHE A 226 12.95 16.39 -15.30
N SER A 227 11.79 17.04 -15.15
CA SER A 227 10.75 16.57 -14.21
C SER A 227 10.29 15.15 -14.52
N SER A 228 10.13 14.80 -15.81
CA SER A 228 9.75 13.44 -16.24
C SER A 228 10.83 12.43 -15.90
N VAL A 229 12.10 12.74 -16.15
CA VAL A 229 13.23 11.88 -15.83
C VAL A 229 13.38 11.67 -14.33
N ILE A 230 13.34 12.75 -13.53
CA ILE A 230 13.46 12.69 -12.07
C ILE A 230 12.32 11.84 -11.46
N LYS A 231 11.07 12.03 -11.92
CA LYS A 231 9.92 11.21 -11.48
C LYS A 231 10.08 9.73 -11.83
N SER A 232 10.63 9.44 -13.00
CA SER A 232 10.92 8.06 -13.41
C SER A 232 11.98 7.41 -12.51
N ILE A 233 13.05 8.13 -12.19
CA ILE A 233 14.11 7.70 -11.26
C ILE A 233 13.54 7.48 -9.85
N ALA A 234 12.67 8.38 -9.38
CA ALA A 234 11.98 8.26 -8.10
C ALA A 234 11.08 7.00 -8.05
N GLY A 235 10.46 6.61 -9.18
CA GLY A 235 9.67 5.38 -9.30
C GLY A 235 10.48 4.09 -9.23
N ALA A 236 11.78 4.13 -9.52
CA ALA A 236 12.67 2.95 -9.54
C ALA A 236 13.91 3.11 -8.62
N PRO A 237 13.85 3.79 -7.49
CA PRO A 237 14.87 4.35 -6.60
C PRO A 237 16.33 4.17 -7.07
N ALA A 238 16.69 4.79 -8.21
CA ALA A 238 18.02 4.66 -8.82
C ALA A 238 18.91 5.85 -8.45
N LEU A 239 19.44 5.87 -7.23
CA LEU A 239 20.18 6.98 -6.64
C LEU A 239 21.30 7.51 -7.55
N PHE A 240 22.13 6.63 -8.13
CA PHE A 240 23.26 7.03 -8.97
C PHE A 240 22.81 7.83 -10.20
N GLN A 241 21.72 7.41 -10.84
CA GLN A 241 21.14 8.14 -11.97
C GLN A 241 20.52 9.48 -11.50
N GLY A 242 19.93 9.47 -10.29
CA GLY A 242 19.40 10.69 -9.66
C GLY A 242 20.50 11.74 -9.44
N LEU A 243 21.64 11.36 -8.91
CA LEU A 243 22.78 12.24 -8.71
C LEU A 243 23.32 12.80 -10.04
N LYS A 244 23.45 11.96 -11.08
CA LYS A 244 23.85 12.39 -12.43
C LYS A 244 22.87 13.40 -13.02
N THR A 245 21.55 13.14 -12.86
CA THR A 245 20.52 14.03 -13.38
C THR A 245 20.50 15.35 -12.63
N HIS A 246 20.70 15.34 -11.31
CA HIS A 246 20.81 16.57 -10.51
C HIS A 246 22.02 17.41 -10.93
N ALA A 247 23.20 16.80 -11.09
CA ALA A 247 24.40 17.50 -11.58
C ALA A 247 24.18 18.11 -12.99
N LEU A 248 23.50 17.38 -13.88
CA LEU A 248 23.16 17.88 -15.21
C LEU A 248 22.19 19.05 -15.14
N LEU A 249 21.23 19.03 -14.21
CA LEU A 249 20.27 20.10 -13.99
C LEU A 249 20.98 21.38 -13.51
N ILE A 250 21.95 21.26 -12.61
CA ILE A 250 22.80 22.37 -12.17
C ILE A 250 23.54 22.95 -13.36
N LYS A 251 24.17 22.08 -14.19
CA LYS A 251 24.94 22.53 -15.39
C LYS A 251 24.08 23.29 -16.39
N ASN A 252 22.77 22.98 -16.49
CA ASN A 252 21.83 23.65 -17.40
C ASN A 252 21.17 24.90 -16.77
N GLY A 253 21.53 25.32 -15.55
CA GLY A 253 21.00 26.50 -14.89
C GLY A 253 19.50 26.44 -14.55
N LEU A 254 18.93 25.22 -14.46
CA LEU A 254 17.49 25.01 -14.23
C LEU A 254 17.14 24.73 -12.77
N VAL A 255 18.09 24.87 -11.86
CA VAL A 255 17.93 24.51 -10.43
C VAL A 255 16.86 25.35 -9.73
N ASP A 256 16.63 26.59 -10.15
CA ASP A 256 15.74 27.51 -9.45
C ASP A 256 14.25 27.27 -9.70
N SER A 257 13.93 26.31 -10.58
CA SER A 257 12.54 25.91 -10.80
C SER A 257 11.94 25.16 -9.61
N SER A 258 10.90 25.70 -8.99
CA SER A 258 10.11 25.07 -7.90
C SER A 258 9.64 23.66 -8.27
N ILE A 259 9.25 23.42 -9.54
CA ILE A 259 8.84 22.10 -10.05
C ILE A 259 10.00 21.10 -9.97
N LEU A 260 11.21 21.49 -10.32
CA LEU A 260 12.37 20.61 -10.31
C LEU A 260 12.88 20.38 -8.89
N ARG A 261 12.90 21.40 -8.05
CA ARG A 261 13.24 21.28 -6.62
C ARG A 261 12.31 20.31 -5.92
N THR A 262 10.99 20.46 -6.11
CA THR A 262 9.98 19.52 -5.59
C THR A 262 10.20 18.09 -6.08
N SER A 263 10.51 17.91 -7.37
CA SER A 263 10.78 16.60 -7.96
C SER A 263 12.05 15.96 -7.42
N LEU A 264 13.13 16.75 -7.18
CA LEU A 264 14.38 16.30 -6.59
C LEU A 264 14.19 15.87 -5.14
N ILE A 265 13.46 16.65 -4.34
CA ILE A 265 13.13 16.34 -2.95
C ILE A 265 12.41 14.97 -2.90
N ASP A 266 11.34 14.79 -3.69
CA ASP A 266 10.60 13.52 -3.76
C ASP A 266 11.50 12.34 -4.17
N MET A 267 12.35 12.54 -5.17
CA MET A 267 13.31 11.54 -5.66
C MET A 267 14.30 11.12 -4.56
N TYR A 268 14.90 12.09 -3.83
CA TYR A 268 15.85 11.76 -2.77
C TYR A 268 15.18 11.05 -1.60
N PHE A 269 13.97 11.44 -1.21
CA PHE A 269 13.21 10.71 -0.18
C PHE A 269 12.90 9.28 -0.60
N LYS A 270 12.47 9.05 -1.86
CA LYS A 270 12.23 7.70 -2.39
C LYS A 270 13.48 6.84 -2.53
N CYS A 271 14.65 7.49 -2.70
CA CYS A 271 15.96 6.82 -2.65
C CYS A 271 16.48 6.63 -1.21
N GLY A 272 15.73 6.98 -0.16
CA GLY A 272 16.14 6.87 1.23
C GLY A 272 17.26 7.84 1.66
N LYS A 273 17.49 8.92 0.88
CA LYS A 273 18.56 9.91 1.12
C LYS A 273 18.00 11.22 1.68
N VAL A 274 17.44 11.14 2.88
CA VAL A 274 16.79 12.26 3.59
C VAL A 274 17.70 13.50 3.67
N ARG A 275 19.00 13.32 3.98
CA ARG A 275 19.97 14.44 4.08
C ARG A 275 20.12 15.21 2.76
N LEU A 276 20.07 14.52 1.61
CA LEU A 276 20.16 15.18 0.31
C LEU A 276 18.87 15.95 -0.03
N ALA A 277 17.71 15.38 0.33
CA ALA A 277 16.44 16.10 0.20
C ALA A 277 16.43 17.38 1.03
N HIS A 278 16.91 17.32 2.28
CA HIS A 278 17.04 18.47 3.17
C HIS A 278 17.95 19.56 2.56
N ARG A 279 19.10 19.16 2.02
CA ARG A 279 20.04 20.10 1.39
C ARG A 279 19.40 20.84 0.20
N VAL A 280 18.68 20.13 -0.69
CA VAL A 280 17.94 20.76 -1.79
C VAL A 280 16.90 21.74 -1.28
N PHE A 281 16.25 21.43 -0.16
CA PHE A 281 15.28 22.33 0.46
C PHE A 281 15.95 23.57 1.06
N GLU A 282 17.07 23.44 1.76
CA GLU A 282 17.83 24.55 2.32
C GLU A 282 18.37 25.51 1.25
N GLU A 283 18.86 24.98 0.14
CA GLU A 283 19.34 25.74 -1.01
C GLU A 283 18.21 26.47 -1.77
N THR A 284 16.92 26.24 -1.37
CA THR A 284 15.78 26.90 -1.99
C THR A 284 15.53 28.27 -1.36
N LEU A 285 15.78 29.34 -2.11
CA LEU A 285 15.60 30.73 -1.65
C LEU A 285 14.12 31.07 -1.42
N GLU A 286 13.27 30.79 -2.40
CA GLU A 286 11.83 30.99 -2.31
C GLU A 286 11.11 29.68 -2.11
N ARG A 287 10.63 29.42 -0.90
CA ARG A 287 9.90 28.20 -0.55
C ARG A 287 8.41 28.43 -0.69
N ASP A 288 7.82 27.93 -1.78
CA ASP A 288 6.39 27.92 -1.95
C ASP A 288 5.73 26.76 -1.17
N VAL A 289 4.40 26.78 -1.07
CA VAL A 289 3.62 25.75 -0.33
C VAL A 289 3.85 24.35 -0.91
N VAL A 290 4.24 24.24 -2.20
CA VAL A 290 4.46 22.96 -2.88
C VAL A 290 5.79 22.35 -2.45
N VAL A 291 6.86 23.15 -2.33
CA VAL A 291 8.17 22.71 -1.82
C VAL A 291 8.06 22.26 -0.36
N TRP A 292 7.37 23.03 0.49
CA TRP A 292 7.05 22.64 1.86
C TRP A 292 6.27 21.31 1.89
N GLY A 293 5.23 21.20 1.06
CA GLY A 293 4.43 19.98 0.95
C GLY A 293 5.24 18.76 0.55
N ALA A 294 6.24 18.91 -0.35
CA ALA A 294 7.12 17.81 -0.74
C ALA A 294 8.02 17.32 0.41
N MET A 295 8.56 18.25 1.22
CA MET A 295 9.35 17.89 2.39
C MET A 295 8.50 17.16 3.43
N ILE A 296 7.35 17.72 3.80
CA ILE A 296 6.42 17.14 4.77
C ILE A 296 5.95 15.76 4.32
N ALA A 297 5.56 15.61 3.03
CA ALA A 297 5.18 14.34 2.45
C ALA A 297 6.34 13.32 2.45
N GLY A 298 7.54 13.77 2.11
CA GLY A 298 8.74 12.95 2.12
C GLY A 298 9.04 12.36 3.49
N PHE A 299 9.01 13.17 4.54
CA PHE A 299 9.16 12.71 5.91
C PHE A 299 8.05 11.74 6.33
N ALA A 300 6.78 12.10 6.09
CA ALA A 300 5.65 11.27 6.44
C ALA A 300 5.69 9.88 5.77
N HIS A 301 6.00 9.81 4.47
CA HIS A 301 6.13 8.55 3.73
C HIS A 301 7.32 7.69 4.20
N ASN A 302 8.37 8.30 4.74
CA ASN A 302 9.51 7.58 5.31
C ASN A 302 9.32 7.27 6.82
N ARG A 303 8.11 7.41 7.35
CA ARG A 303 7.74 7.17 8.75
C ARG A 303 8.47 8.07 9.77
N LEU A 304 9.02 9.16 9.30
CA LEU A 304 9.64 10.21 10.12
C LEU A 304 8.57 11.24 10.49
N HIS A 305 7.58 10.78 11.27
CA HIS A 305 6.36 11.57 11.53
C HIS A 305 6.62 12.79 12.41
N ARG A 306 7.57 12.70 13.35
CA ARG A 306 7.94 13.84 14.22
C ARG A 306 8.56 14.96 13.42
N GLU A 307 9.49 14.63 12.54
CA GLU A 307 10.15 15.55 11.62
C GLU A 307 9.14 16.19 10.67
N ALA A 308 8.18 15.41 10.14
CA ALA A 308 7.10 15.96 9.32
C ALA A 308 6.30 17.04 10.07
N LEU A 309 6.00 16.84 11.36
CA LEU A 309 5.27 17.79 12.18
C LEU A 309 6.11 19.02 12.54
N GLU A 310 7.42 18.87 12.77
CA GLU A 310 8.35 19.98 12.97
C GLU A 310 8.42 20.89 11.73
N TYR A 311 8.46 20.30 10.53
CA TYR A 311 8.45 21.05 9.27
C TYR A 311 7.14 21.81 9.04
N VAL A 312 6.00 21.28 9.50
CA VAL A 312 4.72 22.00 9.45
C VAL A 312 4.76 23.21 10.39
N ARG A 313 5.33 23.05 11.60
CA ARG A 313 5.50 24.15 12.55
C ARG A 313 6.39 25.24 11.94
N TRP A 314 7.53 24.86 11.42
CA TRP A 314 8.45 25.78 10.74
C TRP A 314 7.77 26.50 9.54
N MET A 315 7.01 25.79 8.72
CA MET A 315 6.23 26.40 7.63
C MET A 315 5.28 27.49 8.14
N VAL A 316 4.61 27.24 9.26
CA VAL A 316 3.68 28.22 9.87
C VAL A 316 4.44 29.41 10.48
N GLU A 317 5.59 29.18 11.09
CA GLU A 317 6.49 30.24 11.62
C GLU A 317 7.01 31.16 10.51
N GLU A 318 7.28 30.63 9.31
CA GLU A 318 7.59 31.44 8.11
C GLU A 318 6.35 32.14 7.49
N GLY A 319 5.19 32.10 8.16
CA GLY A 319 3.95 32.75 7.74
C GLY A 319 3.22 32.05 6.59
N ARG A 320 3.64 30.84 6.22
CA ARG A 320 3.01 30.06 5.13
C ARG A 320 1.88 29.21 5.69
N LYS A 321 0.68 29.35 5.11
CA LYS A 321 -0.50 28.57 5.56
C LYS A 321 -0.53 27.19 4.89
N PRO A 322 -0.64 26.11 5.67
CA PRO A 322 -0.83 24.76 5.12
C PRO A 322 -2.10 24.66 4.28
N ASN A 323 -2.02 24.03 3.12
CA ASN A 323 -3.16 23.77 2.26
C ASN A 323 -3.87 22.44 2.59
N SER A 324 -4.98 22.12 1.91
CA SER A 324 -5.74 20.90 2.14
C SER A 324 -4.93 19.61 1.92
N VAL A 325 -3.97 19.63 0.98
CA VAL A 325 -3.09 18.47 0.71
C VAL A 325 -2.16 18.23 1.90
N ILE A 326 -1.55 19.28 2.44
CA ILE A 326 -0.70 19.17 3.64
C ILE A 326 -1.53 18.65 4.82
N MET A 327 -2.79 19.13 4.99
CA MET A 327 -3.68 18.62 6.03
C MET A 327 -3.91 17.12 5.94
N THR A 328 -4.14 16.57 4.74
CA THR A 328 -4.32 15.13 4.55
C THR A 328 -3.06 14.30 4.82
N ILE A 329 -1.87 14.92 4.77
CA ILE A 329 -0.60 14.25 5.08
C ILE A 329 -0.30 14.29 6.58
N ILE A 330 -0.53 15.43 7.25
CA ILE A 330 -0.16 15.60 8.65
C ILE A 330 -1.13 14.93 9.62
N LEU A 331 -2.43 14.86 9.30
CA LEU A 331 -3.41 14.22 10.19
C LEU A 331 -3.06 12.75 10.49
N PRO A 332 -2.75 11.90 9.48
CA PRO A 332 -2.24 10.55 9.76
C PRO A 332 -0.94 10.56 10.57
N ALA A 333 -0.01 11.49 10.29
CA ALA A 333 1.26 11.58 11.02
C ALA A 333 1.03 11.93 12.50
N VAL A 334 0.08 12.81 12.81
CA VAL A 334 -0.35 13.11 14.20
C VAL A 334 -0.91 11.86 14.88
N GLY A 335 -1.72 11.08 14.15
CA GLY A 335 -2.25 9.79 14.62
C GLY A 335 -1.15 8.79 14.98
N GLU A 336 -0.14 8.62 14.09
CA GLU A 336 0.98 7.70 14.32
C GLU A 336 1.85 8.09 15.53
N VAL A 337 1.97 9.40 15.82
CA VAL A 337 2.69 9.90 17.01
C VAL A 337 1.80 9.90 18.26
N CYS A 338 0.50 9.59 18.12
CA CYS A 338 -0.51 9.68 19.19
C CYS A 338 -0.58 11.06 19.85
N ALA A 339 -0.28 12.15 19.11
CA ALA A 339 -0.24 13.52 19.62
C ALA A 339 -1.65 14.15 19.65
N ARG A 340 -2.53 13.67 20.53
CA ARG A 340 -3.95 14.06 20.60
C ARG A 340 -4.17 15.58 20.69
N ARG A 341 -3.40 16.31 21.51
CA ARG A 341 -3.54 17.78 21.66
C ARG A 341 -3.28 18.50 20.33
N LEU A 342 -2.19 18.15 19.66
CA LEU A 342 -1.87 18.69 18.34
C LEU A 342 -2.96 18.34 17.31
N GLY A 343 -3.52 17.13 17.38
CA GLY A 343 -4.66 16.72 16.54
C GLY A 343 -5.90 17.60 16.74
N GLN A 344 -6.19 18.00 17.97
CA GLN A 344 -7.28 18.92 18.28
C GLN A 344 -7.03 20.34 17.74
N GLU A 345 -5.79 20.83 17.80
CA GLU A 345 -5.39 22.13 17.23
C GLU A 345 -5.53 22.13 15.70
N VAL A 346 -5.07 21.07 15.04
CA VAL A 346 -5.21 20.89 13.59
C VAL A 346 -6.69 20.80 13.20
N HIS A 347 -7.50 20.06 13.97
CA HIS A 347 -8.96 19.99 13.75
C HIS A 347 -9.63 21.36 13.91
N ALA A 348 -9.26 22.14 14.93
CA ALA A 348 -9.76 23.50 15.09
C ALA A 348 -9.39 24.41 13.90
N TYR A 349 -8.18 24.26 13.36
CA TYR A 349 -7.77 24.98 12.14
C TYR A 349 -8.61 24.57 10.93
N VAL A 350 -8.89 23.26 10.74
CA VAL A 350 -9.76 22.74 9.68
C VAL A 350 -11.18 23.33 9.80
N LEU A 351 -11.74 23.41 11.02
CA LEU A 351 -13.07 23.98 11.26
C LEU A 351 -13.13 25.47 10.97
N LYS A 352 -12.09 26.25 11.33
CA LYS A 352 -11.99 27.68 11.00
C LYS A 352 -11.93 27.90 9.50
N THR A 353 -11.37 26.98 8.74
CA THR A 353 -11.28 27.03 7.28
C THR A 353 -12.45 26.29 6.66
N LYS A 354 -13.61 26.93 6.52
CA LYS A 354 -14.89 26.34 6.07
C LYS A 354 -14.78 25.45 4.80
N SER A 355 -13.84 25.75 3.88
CA SER A 355 -13.61 24.94 2.68
C SER A 355 -12.94 23.59 2.96
N TYR A 356 -12.20 23.44 4.06
CA TYR A 356 -11.51 22.18 4.42
C TYR A 356 -12.44 21.22 5.16
N SER A 357 -13.31 21.73 6.03
CA SER A 357 -14.24 20.93 6.82
C SER A 357 -15.22 20.10 5.98
N LYS A 358 -15.49 20.52 4.73
CA LYS A 358 -16.37 19.81 3.79
C LYS A 358 -15.63 18.79 2.91
N GLN A 359 -14.29 18.76 2.94
CA GLN A 359 -13.52 17.85 2.08
C GLN A 359 -13.45 16.46 2.70
N VAL A 360 -13.99 15.46 1.99
CA VAL A 360 -14.02 14.06 2.42
C VAL A 360 -12.63 13.50 2.78
N PRO A 361 -11.53 13.79 2.04
CA PRO A 361 -10.21 13.31 2.42
C PRO A 361 -9.73 13.84 3.80
N ILE A 362 -10.10 15.07 4.15
CA ILE A 362 -9.75 15.64 5.46
C ILE A 362 -10.61 15.03 6.56
N GLN A 363 -11.90 14.81 6.30
CA GLN A 363 -12.80 14.17 7.26
C GLN A 363 -12.35 12.74 7.58
N SER A 364 -12.02 11.94 6.57
CA SER A 364 -11.52 10.58 6.76
C SER A 364 -10.18 10.56 7.51
N ALA A 365 -9.28 11.50 7.22
CA ALA A 365 -8.01 11.63 7.91
C ALA A 365 -8.18 12.06 9.38
N LEU A 366 -9.17 12.91 9.69
CA LEU A 366 -9.52 13.27 11.08
C LEU A 366 -10.07 12.08 11.86
N ILE A 367 -10.94 11.27 11.25
CA ILE A 367 -11.45 10.04 11.86
C ILE A 367 -10.29 9.10 12.20
N ASP A 368 -9.42 8.82 11.23
CA ASP A 368 -8.23 7.96 11.41
C ASP A 368 -7.32 8.50 12.52
N MET A 369 -7.02 9.79 12.51
CA MET A 369 -6.18 10.45 13.50
C MET A 369 -6.72 10.28 14.93
N TYR A 370 -8.02 10.59 15.15
CA TYR A 370 -8.61 10.44 16.48
C TYR A 370 -8.64 8.99 16.94
N CYS A 371 -8.96 8.07 16.06
CA CYS A 371 -8.96 6.64 16.35
C CYS A 371 -7.56 6.12 16.74
N LYS A 372 -6.51 6.53 16.00
CA LYS A 372 -5.13 6.18 16.35
C LYS A 372 -4.66 6.78 17.67
N CYS A 373 -5.16 7.96 18.03
CA CYS A 373 -4.91 8.57 19.35
C CYS A 373 -5.75 7.94 20.48
N GLY A 374 -6.51 6.87 20.23
CA GLY A 374 -7.37 6.23 21.24
C GLY A 374 -8.67 6.99 21.54
N ASP A 375 -8.95 8.10 20.86
CA ASP A 375 -10.16 8.91 21.05
C ASP A 375 -11.26 8.55 20.06
N LEU A 376 -11.77 7.33 20.17
CA LEU A 376 -12.84 6.82 19.32
C LEU A 376 -14.11 7.69 19.40
N SER A 377 -14.37 8.33 20.55
CA SER A 377 -15.53 9.19 20.76
C SER A 377 -15.49 10.43 19.85
N SER A 378 -14.35 11.08 19.73
CA SER A 378 -14.14 12.22 18.83
C SER A 378 -14.13 11.78 17.35
N GLY A 379 -13.54 10.63 17.02
CA GLY A 379 -13.60 10.03 15.67
C GLY A 379 -15.03 9.80 15.23
N ARG A 380 -15.87 9.23 16.08
CA ARG A 380 -17.32 9.06 15.84
C ARG A 380 -18.05 10.40 15.65
N ARG A 381 -17.77 11.39 16.49
CA ARG A 381 -18.38 12.73 16.33
C ARG A 381 -18.07 13.35 14.97
N VAL A 382 -16.81 13.28 14.52
CA VAL A 382 -16.42 13.75 13.19
C VAL A 382 -17.18 12.99 12.11
N PHE A 383 -17.29 11.66 12.22
CA PHE A 383 -18.03 10.84 11.26
C PHE A 383 -19.51 11.22 11.18
N TYR A 384 -20.20 11.38 12.33
CA TYR A 384 -21.64 11.71 12.33
C TYR A 384 -21.93 13.18 11.97
N SER A 385 -20.97 14.10 12.19
CA SER A 385 -21.11 15.50 11.78
C SER A 385 -20.82 15.72 10.28
N SER A 386 -20.29 14.71 9.58
CA SER A 386 -20.02 14.80 8.14
C SER A 386 -21.32 14.76 7.33
N MET A 387 -21.58 15.82 6.54
CA MET A 387 -22.78 15.93 5.71
C MET A 387 -22.77 14.96 4.52
N GLU A 388 -21.60 14.71 3.93
CA GLU A 388 -21.37 13.83 2.79
C GLU A 388 -20.50 12.65 3.22
N ARG A 389 -21.12 11.61 3.76
CA ARG A 389 -20.43 10.35 4.05
C ARG A 389 -20.19 9.59 2.76
N ASN A 390 -19.09 8.91 2.68
CA ASN A 390 -18.75 8.02 1.56
C ASN A 390 -18.06 6.74 2.08
N VAL A 391 -17.74 5.84 1.16
CA VAL A 391 -17.07 4.57 1.45
C VAL A 391 -15.76 4.77 2.23
N ILE A 392 -15.00 5.83 1.93
CA ILE A 392 -13.71 6.12 2.58
C ILE A 392 -13.90 6.44 4.06
N CYS A 393 -14.91 7.27 4.42
CA CYS A 393 -15.23 7.61 5.82
C CYS A 393 -15.68 6.38 6.60
N TRP A 394 -16.52 5.52 5.99
CA TRP A 394 -16.95 4.27 6.59
C TRP A 394 -15.77 3.31 6.85
N THR A 395 -14.87 3.18 5.88
CA THR A 395 -13.68 2.34 6.01
C THR A 395 -12.72 2.88 7.07
N ALA A 396 -12.55 4.22 7.15
CA ALA A 396 -11.76 4.85 8.21
C ALA A 396 -12.34 4.58 9.60
N LEU A 397 -13.67 4.67 9.77
CA LEU A 397 -14.34 4.37 11.04
C LEU A 397 -14.21 2.87 11.40
N MET A 398 -14.38 1.98 10.43
CA MET A 398 -14.20 0.53 10.61
C MET A 398 -12.77 0.21 11.07
N SER A 399 -11.77 0.77 10.39
CA SER A 399 -10.36 0.64 10.79
C SER A 399 -10.14 1.21 12.21
N GLY A 400 -10.76 2.35 12.51
CA GLY A 400 -10.71 2.97 13.82
C GLY A 400 -11.29 2.09 14.93
N TYR A 401 -12.41 1.42 14.71
CA TYR A 401 -12.93 0.43 15.67
C TYR A 401 -11.96 -0.74 15.85
N ALA A 402 -11.39 -1.25 14.75
CA ALA A 402 -10.46 -2.38 14.79
C ALA A 402 -9.18 -2.03 15.58
N THR A 403 -8.57 -0.87 15.34
CA THR A 403 -7.36 -0.42 16.04
C THR A 403 -7.58 -0.20 17.53
N ASN A 404 -8.81 0.09 17.95
CA ASN A 404 -9.19 0.24 19.36
C ASN A 404 -9.74 -1.06 19.99
N GLY A 405 -9.51 -2.22 19.37
CA GLY A 405 -9.93 -3.52 19.88
C GLY A 405 -11.44 -3.80 19.82
N ARG A 406 -12.21 -2.90 19.20
CA ARG A 406 -13.68 -3.04 19.07
C ARG A 406 -14.05 -3.80 17.78
N LEU A 407 -13.54 -5.03 17.65
CA LEU A 407 -13.62 -5.83 16.42
C LEU A 407 -15.06 -6.11 15.97
N GLU A 408 -15.97 -6.40 16.91
CA GLU A 408 -17.38 -6.62 16.57
C GLU A 408 -18.05 -5.36 16.00
N GLN A 409 -17.77 -4.19 16.59
CA GLN A 409 -18.31 -2.92 16.09
C GLN A 409 -17.71 -2.56 14.73
N ALA A 410 -16.45 -2.88 14.51
CA ALA A 410 -15.81 -2.74 13.22
C ALA A 410 -16.52 -3.59 12.16
N LEU A 411 -16.83 -4.83 12.47
CA LEU A 411 -17.53 -5.71 11.53
C LEU A 411 -19.00 -5.28 11.31
N ARG A 412 -19.70 -4.83 12.36
CA ARG A 412 -21.06 -4.26 12.23
C ARG A 412 -21.09 -2.99 11.37
N SER A 413 -20.01 -2.22 11.33
CA SER A 413 -19.97 -1.00 10.49
C SER A 413 -20.10 -1.31 9.00
N THR A 414 -19.76 -2.52 8.54
CA THR A 414 -20.01 -2.95 7.15
C THR A 414 -21.51 -3.09 6.85
N ILE A 415 -22.29 -3.51 7.85
CA ILE A 415 -23.75 -3.63 7.72
C ILE A 415 -24.37 -2.23 7.70
N TRP A 416 -23.96 -1.35 8.62
CA TRP A 416 -24.47 0.02 8.68
C TRP A 416 -24.18 0.79 7.41
N MET A 417 -22.97 0.62 6.86
CA MET A 417 -22.57 1.18 5.57
C MET A 417 -23.54 0.75 4.45
N GLN A 418 -23.88 -0.54 4.39
CA GLN A 418 -24.80 -1.06 3.38
C GLN A 418 -26.25 -0.61 3.59
N GLN A 419 -26.67 -0.46 4.84
CA GLN A 419 -28.01 0.08 5.18
C GLN A 419 -28.15 1.54 4.73
N GLU A 420 -27.06 2.33 4.76
CA GLU A 420 -27.04 3.69 4.20
C GLU A 420 -26.86 3.71 2.66
N GLY A 421 -26.84 2.55 2.01
CA GLY A 421 -26.78 2.41 0.55
C GLY A 421 -25.38 2.40 -0.06
N PHE A 422 -24.31 2.42 0.76
CA PHE A 422 -22.94 2.36 0.28
C PHE A 422 -22.49 0.91 0.05
N ARG A 423 -21.88 0.65 -1.11
CA ARG A 423 -21.32 -0.67 -1.44
C ARG A 423 -19.88 -0.76 -0.97
N PRO A 424 -19.48 -1.83 -0.24
CA PRO A 424 -18.08 -2.06 0.11
C PRO A 424 -17.19 -2.15 -1.14
N ASP A 425 -16.10 -1.42 -1.13
CA ASP A 425 -15.07 -1.47 -2.16
C ASP A 425 -13.95 -2.46 -1.79
N ILE A 426 -12.93 -2.54 -2.63
CA ILE A 426 -11.76 -3.41 -2.41
C ILE A 426 -11.08 -3.10 -1.07
N VAL A 427 -10.97 -1.82 -0.70
CA VAL A 427 -10.31 -1.39 0.54
C VAL A 427 -11.13 -1.79 1.76
N THR A 428 -12.46 -1.58 1.69
CA THR A 428 -13.39 -2.00 2.75
C THR A 428 -13.31 -3.51 3.00
N VAL A 429 -13.33 -4.31 1.92
CA VAL A 429 -13.21 -5.78 2.00
C VAL A 429 -11.85 -6.20 2.57
N ALA A 430 -10.77 -5.59 2.10
CA ALA A 430 -9.42 -5.86 2.61
C ALA A 430 -9.26 -5.50 4.10
N THR A 431 -10.01 -4.51 4.60
CA THR A 431 -10.03 -4.14 6.03
C THR A 431 -10.92 -5.09 6.85
N ALA A 432 -12.05 -5.56 6.31
CA ALA A 432 -12.99 -6.43 7.01
C ALA A 432 -12.48 -7.88 7.19
N LEU A 433 -11.72 -8.41 6.23
CA LEU A 433 -11.22 -9.78 6.27
C LEU A 433 -10.27 -10.07 7.45
N PRO A 434 -9.26 -9.22 7.78
CA PRO A 434 -8.45 -9.39 8.97
C PRO A 434 -9.28 -9.35 10.27
N ILE A 435 -10.32 -8.54 10.33
CA ILE A 435 -11.24 -8.47 11.48
C ILE A 435 -12.00 -9.79 11.63
N CYS A 436 -12.48 -10.37 10.53
CA CYS A 436 -13.09 -11.70 10.54
C CYS A 436 -12.10 -12.79 11.00
N ALA A 437 -10.84 -12.67 10.60
CA ALA A 437 -9.77 -13.58 11.00
C ALA A 437 -9.52 -13.52 12.52
N GLU A 438 -9.39 -12.32 13.09
CA GLU A 438 -9.19 -12.16 14.55
C GLU A 438 -10.38 -12.64 15.38
N LEU A 439 -11.60 -12.37 14.91
CA LEU A 439 -12.85 -12.86 15.55
C LEU A 439 -13.11 -14.34 15.29
N ARG A 440 -12.33 -15.00 14.44
CA ARG A 440 -12.61 -16.36 13.92
C ARG A 440 -14.03 -16.50 13.36
N ALA A 441 -14.53 -15.42 12.73
CA ALA A 441 -15.88 -15.29 12.25
C ALA A 441 -16.04 -15.92 10.84
N LEU A 442 -15.97 -17.25 10.77
CA LEU A 442 -15.97 -18.01 9.50
C LEU A 442 -17.18 -17.70 8.62
N LYS A 443 -18.39 -17.58 9.20
CA LYS A 443 -19.62 -17.33 8.45
C LYS A 443 -19.55 -16.00 7.70
N GLN A 444 -19.17 -14.95 8.40
CA GLN A 444 -19.01 -13.61 7.84
C GLN A 444 -17.87 -13.57 6.81
N GLY A 445 -16.76 -14.25 7.10
CA GLY A 445 -15.64 -14.41 6.16
C GLY A 445 -16.07 -15.06 4.84
N LYS A 446 -16.90 -16.12 4.88
CA LYS A 446 -17.50 -16.77 3.68
C LYS A 446 -18.45 -15.83 2.93
N GLU A 447 -19.23 -15.01 3.62
CA GLU A 447 -20.12 -14.02 3.00
C GLU A 447 -19.30 -12.93 2.26
N ILE A 448 -18.22 -12.45 2.87
CA ILE A 448 -17.29 -11.50 2.25
C ILE A 448 -16.56 -12.13 1.05
N HIS A 449 -16.16 -13.39 1.15
CA HIS A 449 -15.55 -14.12 0.03
C HIS A 449 -16.53 -14.21 -1.15
N ALA A 450 -17.77 -14.62 -0.91
CA ALA A 450 -18.81 -14.69 -1.94
C ALA A 450 -19.14 -13.32 -2.55
N TYR A 451 -19.08 -12.24 -1.74
CA TYR A 451 -19.21 -10.87 -2.23
C TYR A 451 -18.04 -10.49 -3.14
N SER A 452 -16.82 -10.84 -2.76
CA SER A 452 -15.60 -10.57 -3.53
C SER A 452 -15.60 -11.29 -4.88
N LEU A 453 -16.09 -12.54 -4.93
CA LEU A 453 -16.31 -13.30 -6.16
C LEU A 453 -17.28 -12.59 -7.10
N ARG A 454 -18.47 -12.22 -6.60
CA ARG A 454 -19.52 -11.57 -7.42
C ARG A 454 -19.12 -10.20 -7.98
N ASN A 455 -18.24 -9.47 -7.28
CA ASN A 455 -17.77 -8.15 -7.71
C ASN A 455 -16.42 -8.20 -8.45
N GLY A 456 -15.88 -9.40 -8.75
CA GLY A 456 -14.64 -9.55 -9.49
C GLY A 456 -13.39 -9.05 -8.74
N PHE A 457 -13.38 -9.10 -7.40
CA PHE A 457 -12.25 -8.62 -6.59
C PHE A 457 -11.13 -9.64 -6.42
N LEU A 458 -11.36 -10.91 -6.75
CA LEU A 458 -10.38 -11.99 -6.53
C LEU A 458 -9.06 -11.88 -7.30
N PRO A 459 -8.94 -11.19 -8.47
CA PRO A 459 -7.63 -10.94 -9.05
C PRO A 459 -6.72 -10.06 -8.18
N ASN A 460 -7.28 -9.42 -7.13
CA ASN A 460 -6.51 -8.57 -6.23
C ASN A 460 -5.76 -9.42 -5.20
N VAL A 461 -4.43 -9.38 -5.27
CA VAL A 461 -3.51 -10.11 -4.37
C VAL A 461 -3.78 -9.84 -2.90
N SER A 462 -4.10 -8.60 -2.54
CA SER A 462 -4.37 -8.22 -1.14
C SER A 462 -5.63 -8.91 -0.60
N ILE A 463 -6.68 -9.03 -1.41
CA ILE A 463 -7.91 -9.72 -0.99
C ILE A 463 -7.66 -11.21 -0.87
N VAL A 464 -6.96 -11.81 -1.84
CA VAL A 464 -6.68 -13.26 -1.80
C VAL A 464 -5.81 -13.59 -0.58
N SER A 465 -4.74 -12.84 -0.32
CA SER A 465 -3.90 -13.07 0.86
C SER A 465 -4.68 -12.90 2.17
N SER A 466 -5.56 -11.88 2.27
CA SER A 466 -6.42 -11.70 3.45
C SER A 466 -7.45 -12.81 3.62
N LEU A 467 -8.00 -13.36 2.53
CA LEU A 467 -8.89 -14.52 2.56
C LEU A 467 -8.15 -15.78 3.04
N MET A 468 -6.93 -16.01 2.54
CA MET A 468 -6.11 -17.14 2.97
C MET A 468 -5.83 -17.07 4.48
N VAL A 469 -5.42 -15.90 4.99
CA VAL A 469 -5.21 -15.69 6.44
C VAL A 469 -6.51 -15.88 7.22
N MET A 470 -7.63 -15.39 6.72
CA MET A 470 -8.94 -15.55 7.38
C MET A 470 -9.33 -17.03 7.49
N TYR A 471 -9.20 -17.80 6.40
CA TYR A 471 -9.49 -19.23 6.44
C TYR A 471 -8.52 -19.99 7.34
N SER A 472 -7.24 -19.65 7.32
CA SER A 472 -6.22 -20.22 8.19
C SER A 472 -6.56 -20.05 9.67
N LYS A 473 -6.85 -18.83 10.11
CA LYS A 473 -7.23 -18.53 11.50
C LYS A 473 -8.56 -19.16 11.94
N CYS A 474 -9.45 -19.43 10.97
CA CYS A 474 -10.68 -20.19 11.19
C CYS A 474 -10.46 -21.71 11.12
N GLN A 475 -9.22 -22.21 11.07
CA GLN A 475 -8.86 -23.64 10.97
C GLN A 475 -9.39 -24.33 9.71
N MET A 476 -9.61 -23.58 8.64
CA MET A 476 -10.09 -24.08 7.34
C MET A 476 -8.97 -24.04 6.30
N ILE A 477 -7.86 -24.73 6.61
CA ILE A 477 -6.64 -24.72 5.78
C ILE A 477 -6.90 -25.19 4.33
N ASP A 478 -7.80 -26.17 4.14
CA ASP A 478 -8.15 -26.67 2.82
C ASP A 478 -8.74 -25.59 1.91
N CYS A 479 -9.50 -24.63 2.49
CA CYS A 479 -10.04 -23.51 1.73
C CYS A 479 -8.92 -22.53 1.31
N SER A 480 -7.94 -22.34 2.19
CA SER A 480 -6.77 -21.50 1.91
C SER A 480 -5.92 -22.12 0.79
N THR A 481 -5.68 -23.44 0.84
CA THR A 481 -4.95 -24.20 -0.18
C THR A 481 -5.65 -24.15 -1.53
N LYS A 482 -6.97 -24.39 -1.57
CA LYS A 482 -7.77 -24.30 -2.80
C LYS A 482 -7.69 -22.91 -3.43
N LEU A 483 -7.79 -21.84 -2.63
CA LEU A 483 -7.63 -20.47 -3.12
C LEU A 483 -6.25 -20.24 -3.74
N PHE A 484 -5.20 -20.74 -3.09
CA PHE A 484 -3.84 -20.63 -3.55
C PHE A 484 -3.62 -21.41 -4.85
N ASP A 485 -4.18 -22.62 -4.99
CA ASP A 485 -4.00 -23.49 -6.15
C ASP A 485 -4.71 -22.98 -7.40
N HIS A 486 -5.84 -22.29 -7.25
CA HIS A 486 -6.58 -21.70 -8.38
C HIS A 486 -5.91 -20.46 -8.99
N LEU A 487 -4.81 -19.98 -8.40
CA LEU A 487 -4.12 -18.79 -8.93
C LEU A 487 -3.12 -19.18 -10.02
N GLU A 488 -3.29 -18.61 -11.21
CA GLU A 488 -2.35 -18.78 -12.32
C GLU A 488 -0.98 -18.13 -12.03
N HIS A 489 -0.99 -16.96 -11.38
CA HIS A 489 0.20 -16.20 -11.06
C HIS A 489 0.33 -15.98 -9.55
N ARG A 490 1.30 -16.64 -8.94
CA ARG A 490 1.60 -16.57 -7.50
C ARG A 490 2.80 -15.66 -7.27
N ASN A 491 2.60 -14.55 -6.57
CA ASN A 491 3.69 -13.66 -6.16
C ASN A 491 4.21 -14.04 -4.77
N VAL A 492 5.31 -13.41 -4.34
CA VAL A 492 5.95 -13.68 -3.05
C VAL A 492 4.99 -13.51 -1.86
N ILE A 493 4.07 -12.53 -1.92
CA ILE A 493 3.08 -12.26 -0.85
C ILE A 493 2.16 -13.46 -0.65
N LEU A 494 1.65 -14.05 -1.73
CA LEU A 494 0.75 -15.20 -1.67
C LEU A 494 1.47 -16.47 -1.19
N TRP A 495 2.72 -16.68 -1.63
CA TRP A 495 3.56 -17.76 -1.13
C TRP A 495 3.79 -17.62 0.37
N THR A 496 4.15 -16.42 0.85
CA THR A 496 4.37 -16.15 2.28
C THR A 496 3.08 -16.34 3.09
N ALA A 497 1.93 -15.87 2.58
CA ALA A 497 0.65 -16.07 3.23
C ALA A 497 0.28 -17.56 3.35
N MET A 498 0.64 -18.40 2.36
CA MET A 498 0.40 -19.84 2.44
C MET A 498 1.32 -20.51 3.44
N ILE A 499 2.60 -20.13 3.48
CA ILE A 499 3.56 -20.60 4.48
C ILE A 499 3.07 -20.23 5.89
N ASP A 500 2.68 -18.97 6.12
CA ASP A 500 2.12 -18.53 7.40
C ASP A 500 0.85 -19.30 7.77
N SER A 501 -0.02 -19.58 6.79
CA SER A 501 -1.24 -20.38 7.01
C SER A 501 -0.92 -21.78 7.52
N PHE A 502 0.08 -22.44 6.99
CA PHE A 502 0.51 -23.77 7.48
C PHE A 502 1.17 -23.70 8.86
N ILE A 503 1.99 -22.67 9.11
CA ILE A 503 2.64 -22.45 10.41
C ILE A 503 1.58 -22.24 11.51
N GLU A 504 0.61 -21.35 11.27
CA GLU A 504 -0.46 -21.06 12.24
C GLU A 504 -1.34 -22.29 12.58
N ASN A 505 -1.45 -23.24 11.65
CA ASN A 505 -2.19 -24.50 11.87
C ASN A 505 -1.29 -25.66 12.36
N GLY A 506 -0.02 -25.40 12.66
CA GLY A 506 0.92 -26.41 13.17
C GLY A 506 1.46 -27.37 12.10
N ASN A 507 1.14 -27.18 10.84
CA ASN A 507 1.55 -28.03 9.71
C ASN A 507 2.93 -27.62 9.17
N LEU A 508 3.95 -27.70 10.02
CA LEU A 508 5.28 -27.16 9.76
C LEU A 508 6.00 -27.82 8.57
N TYR A 509 5.80 -29.13 8.36
CA TYR A 509 6.36 -29.83 7.21
C TYR A 509 5.76 -29.36 5.88
N GLU A 510 4.44 -29.10 5.86
CA GLU A 510 3.80 -28.54 4.67
C GLU A 510 4.28 -27.11 4.38
N ALA A 511 4.55 -26.30 5.40
CA ALA A 511 5.17 -24.99 5.22
C ALA A 511 6.54 -25.09 4.50
N LEU A 512 7.36 -26.10 4.83
CA LEU A 512 8.62 -26.37 4.13
C LEU A 512 8.39 -26.84 2.68
N ASN A 513 7.40 -27.69 2.43
CA ASN A 513 7.04 -28.16 1.09
C ASN A 513 6.60 -27.01 0.18
N VAL A 514 5.77 -26.11 0.72
CA VAL A 514 5.35 -24.88 0.00
C VAL A 514 6.56 -24.00 -0.30
N THR A 515 7.49 -23.87 0.63
CA THR A 515 8.72 -23.11 0.39
C THR A 515 9.58 -23.72 -0.71
N ARG A 516 9.71 -25.06 -0.75
CA ARG A 516 10.41 -25.74 -1.84
C ARG A 516 9.72 -25.49 -3.18
N SER A 517 8.39 -25.56 -3.23
CA SER A 517 7.59 -25.29 -4.43
C SER A 517 7.76 -23.83 -4.90
N MET A 518 7.85 -22.86 -3.98
CA MET A 518 8.18 -21.47 -4.28
C MET A 518 9.53 -21.33 -4.99
N GLN A 519 10.55 -22.02 -4.50
CA GLN A 519 11.91 -22.01 -5.10
C GLN A 519 11.90 -22.66 -6.50
N LEU A 520 11.20 -23.79 -6.68
CA LEU A 520 11.05 -24.46 -7.96
C LEU A 520 10.34 -23.58 -9.00
N SER A 521 9.39 -22.76 -8.58
CA SER A 521 8.72 -21.77 -9.43
C SER A 521 9.58 -20.53 -9.75
N LYS A 522 10.88 -20.55 -9.40
CA LYS A 522 11.86 -19.46 -9.58
C LYS A 522 11.47 -18.16 -8.85
N GLN A 523 10.55 -18.21 -7.91
CA GLN A 523 10.24 -17.08 -7.03
C GLN A 523 11.28 -17.02 -5.92
N ARG A 524 11.88 -15.83 -5.72
CA ARG A 524 12.89 -15.63 -4.68
C ARG A 524 12.23 -15.28 -3.36
N PRO A 525 12.47 -16.03 -2.27
CA PRO A 525 12.01 -15.66 -0.94
C PRO A 525 12.52 -14.26 -0.56
N ASP A 526 11.64 -13.45 -0.01
CA ASP A 526 11.99 -12.17 0.60
C ASP A 526 12.43 -12.35 2.06
N SER A 527 12.76 -11.24 2.72
CA SER A 527 13.23 -11.27 4.11
C SER A 527 12.16 -11.79 5.09
N VAL A 528 10.86 -11.58 4.80
CA VAL A 528 9.77 -12.08 5.64
C VAL A 528 9.65 -13.59 5.50
N THR A 529 9.59 -14.10 4.27
CA THR A 529 9.57 -15.54 4.00
C THR A 529 10.76 -16.26 4.64
N ILE A 530 11.97 -15.67 4.53
CA ILE A 530 13.19 -16.24 5.14
C ILE A 530 13.08 -16.31 6.66
N ALA A 531 12.57 -15.26 7.31
CA ALA A 531 12.36 -15.26 8.76
C ALA A 531 11.38 -16.36 9.19
N ARG A 532 10.27 -16.55 8.45
CA ARG A 532 9.31 -17.64 8.72
C ARG A 532 9.93 -19.03 8.56
N MET A 533 10.74 -19.21 7.53
CA MET A 533 11.47 -20.47 7.32
C MET A 533 12.42 -20.79 8.49
N LEU A 534 13.13 -19.76 8.99
CA LEU A 534 14.02 -19.93 10.15
C LEU A 534 13.24 -20.33 11.41
N SER A 535 12.08 -19.69 11.66
CA SER A 535 11.18 -20.08 12.76
C SER A 535 10.79 -21.55 12.66
N VAL A 536 10.34 -22.00 11.48
CA VAL A 536 9.99 -23.42 11.23
C VAL A 536 11.20 -24.34 11.44
N CYS A 537 12.38 -23.95 10.96
CA CYS A 537 13.60 -24.74 11.18
C CYS A 537 13.95 -24.86 12.66
N GLY A 538 13.72 -23.81 13.45
CA GLY A 538 13.93 -23.83 14.90
C GLY A 538 12.95 -24.77 15.60
N GLU A 539 11.66 -24.66 15.30
CA GLU A 539 10.61 -25.49 15.91
C GLU A 539 10.77 -26.99 15.59
N LEU A 540 11.15 -27.33 14.35
CA LEU A 540 11.44 -28.69 13.91
C LEU A 540 12.88 -29.15 14.24
N LYS A 541 13.70 -28.32 14.88
CA LYS A 541 15.13 -28.56 15.21
C LYS A 541 15.97 -28.98 13.99
N LEU A 542 15.68 -28.42 12.80
CA LEU A 542 16.37 -28.73 11.54
C LEU A 542 17.63 -27.88 11.37
N SER A 543 18.62 -28.11 12.21
CA SER A 543 19.88 -27.33 12.24
C SER A 543 20.63 -27.29 10.90
N LYS A 544 20.60 -28.36 10.09
CA LYS A 544 21.26 -28.39 8.77
C LYS A 544 20.61 -27.39 7.82
N LEU A 545 19.29 -27.43 7.67
CA LEU A 545 18.53 -26.51 6.80
C LEU A 545 18.67 -25.07 7.29
N GLY A 546 18.60 -24.84 8.61
CA GLY A 546 18.82 -23.52 9.19
C GLY A 546 20.19 -22.93 8.85
N LYS A 547 21.26 -23.74 8.84
CA LYS A 547 22.60 -23.32 8.42
C LYS A 547 22.66 -22.95 6.94
N GLU A 548 22.00 -23.71 6.07
CA GLU A 548 21.93 -23.40 4.63
C GLU A 548 21.21 -22.06 4.38
N ILE A 549 20.09 -21.83 5.07
CA ILE A 549 19.35 -20.56 4.98
C ILE A 549 20.22 -19.40 5.50
N HIS A 550 20.93 -19.59 6.63
CA HIS A 550 21.84 -18.57 7.15
C HIS A 550 22.95 -18.26 6.13
N GLY A 551 23.53 -19.27 5.48
CA GLY A 551 24.50 -19.06 4.39
C GLY A 551 23.93 -18.25 3.21
N GLN A 552 22.65 -18.43 2.87
CA GLN A 552 21.97 -17.61 1.85
C GLN A 552 21.74 -16.16 2.31
N ILE A 553 21.43 -15.93 3.59
CA ILE A 553 21.27 -14.61 4.19
C ILE A 553 22.57 -13.80 4.07
N LEU A 554 23.70 -14.43 4.40
CA LEU A 554 25.02 -13.81 4.28
C LEU A 554 25.36 -13.45 2.84
N LYS A 555 25.11 -14.35 1.88
CA LYS A 555 25.34 -14.10 0.44
C LYS A 555 24.49 -12.97 -0.14
N LYS A 556 23.30 -12.72 0.43
CA LYS A 556 22.34 -11.69 -0.04
C LYS A 556 22.43 -10.38 0.75
N ASP A 557 23.36 -10.26 1.69
CA ASP A 557 23.52 -9.10 2.59
C ASP A 557 22.23 -8.74 3.38
N LEU A 558 21.42 -9.76 3.74
CA LEU A 558 20.21 -9.60 4.53
C LEU A 558 20.48 -9.61 6.05
N SER A 559 21.72 -9.75 6.45
CA SER A 559 22.16 -9.69 7.85
C SER A 559 21.99 -8.30 8.48
N SER A 560 21.87 -7.26 7.66
CA SER A 560 21.54 -5.89 8.11
C SER A 560 20.10 -5.71 8.55
N VAL A 561 19.21 -6.66 8.23
CA VAL A 561 17.77 -6.62 8.58
C VAL A 561 17.58 -7.20 9.98
N HIS A 562 17.32 -6.34 10.96
CA HIS A 562 17.29 -6.69 12.39
C HIS A 562 16.41 -7.88 12.77
N TYR A 563 15.19 -8.01 12.18
CA TYR A 563 14.32 -9.13 12.50
C TYR A 563 14.82 -10.46 11.89
N VAL A 564 15.50 -10.44 10.73
CA VAL A 564 16.09 -11.65 10.14
C VAL A 564 17.24 -12.14 11.02
N SER A 565 18.11 -11.24 11.47
CA SER A 565 19.20 -11.59 12.39
C SER A 565 18.67 -12.14 13.71
N ALA A 566 17.59 -11.57 14.26
CA ALA A 566 16.94 -12.09 15.45
C ALA A 566 16.41 -13.52 15.24
N GLU A 567 15.79 -13.81 14.09
CA GLU A 567 15.30 -15.17 13.79
C GLU A 567 16.44 -16.18 13.55
N VAL A 568 17.59 -15.76 13.00
CA VAL A 568 18.77 -16.62 12.93
C VAL A 568 19.26 -16.98 14.33
N ILE A 569 19.32 -16.01 15.25
CA ILE A 569 19.71 -16.23 16.65
C ILE A 569 18.72 -17.19 17.34
N ASN A 570 17.40 -16.95 17.18
CA ASN A 570 16.35 -17.82 17.72
C ASN A 570 16.49 -19.25 17.18
N MET A 571 16.69 -19.43 15.88
CA MET A 571 16.83 -20.73 15.23
C MET A 571 18.03 -21.52 15.80
N TYR A 572 19.18 -20.87 15.97
CA TYR A 572 20.31 -21.56 16.59
C TYR A 572 20.05 -21.91 18.06
N GLY A 573 19.42 -20.99 18.82
CA GLY A 573 19.04 -21.23 20.22
C GLY A 573 18.09 -22.41 20.38
N THR A 574 17.02 -22.47 19.57
CA THR A 574 16.04 -23.57 19.61
C THR A 574 16.62 -24.91 19.13
N CYS A 575 17.61 -24.86 18.22
CA CYS A 575 18.37 -26.05 17.80
C CYS A 575 19.44 -26.51 18.81
N GLY A 576 19.64 -25.84 19.93
CA GLY A 576 20.60 -26.20 20.97
C GLY A 576 22.02 -25.65 20.78
N ASP A 577 22.25 -24.76 19.81
CA ASP A 577 23.57 -24.23 19.47
C ASP A 577 23.72 -22.76 19.94
N VAL A 578 23.81 -22.59 21.28
CA VAL A 578 23.92 -21.27 21.91
C VAL A 578 25.19 -20.54 21.48
N THR A 579 26.28 -21.30 21.23
CA THR A 579 27.55 -20.72 20.82
C THR A 579 27.42 -20.00 19.47
N LYS A 580 26.75 -20.61 18.49
CA LYS A 580 26.48 -19.98 17.20
C LYS A 580 25.48 -18.83 17.32
N ALA A 581 24.45 -18.96 18.17
CA ALA A 581 23.52 -17.86 18.44
C ALA A 581 24.29 -16.62 18.93
N LYS A 582 25.24 -16.79 19.85
CA LYS A 582 26.11 -15.71 20.36
C LYS A 582 27.02 -15.14 19.28
N LEU A 583 27.68 -16.00 18.48
CA LEU A 583 28.52 -15.54 17.38
C LEU A 583 27.73 -14.69 16.35
N VAL A 584 26.52 -15.11 15.99
CA VAL A 584 25.66 -14.32 15.09
C VAL A 584 25.29 -12.98 15.74
N PHE A 585 24.92 -12.99 17.02
CA PHE A 585 24.62 -11.77 17.76
C PHE A 585 25.82 -10.79 17.78
N ASP A 586 27.02 -11.30 18.01
CA ASP A 586 28.22 -10.47 18.07
C ASP A 586 28.57 -9.87 16.69
N ALA A 587 28.30 -10.61 15.61
CA ALA A 587 28.51 -10.18 14.23
C ALA A 587 27.50 -9.13 13.74
N VAL A 588 26.33 -8.95 14.39
CA VAL A 588 25.35 -7.93 14.00
C VAL A 588 25.89 -6.52 14.23
N PRO A 589 26.03 -5.67 13.18
CA PRO A 589 26.67 -4.35 13.31
C PRO A 589 25.90 -3.40 14.22
N VAL A 590 24.57 -3.39 14.11
CA VAL A 590 23.69 -2.54 14.93
C VAL A 590 22.75 -3.44 15.71
N LYS A 591 23.00 -3.54 17.01
CA LYS A 591 22.17 -4.34 17.91
C LYS A 591 20.90 -3.57 18.28
N GLY A 592 19.75 -4.25 18.31
CA GLY A 592 18.46 -3.69 18.70
C GLY A 592 17.82 -4.53 19.81
N SER A 593 16.72 -4.05 20.39
CA SER A 593 15.98 -4.80 21.43
C SER A 593 15.56 -6.20 20.96
N MET A 594 15.24 -6.37 19.67
CA MET A 594 14.86 -7.68 19.10
C MET A 594 16.00 -8.69 19.12
N THR A 595 17.22 -8.29 18.74
CA THR A 595 18.40 -9.18 18.75
C THR A 595 18.82 -9.57 20.15
N TRP A 596 18.76 -8.62 21.11
CA TRP A 596 18.98 -8.91 22.53
C TRP A 596 17.94 -9.89 23.06
N THR A 597 16.65 -9.66 22.79
CA THR A 597 15.56 -10.54 23.23
C THR A 597 15.72 -11.96 22.65
N ALA A 598 16.14 -12.06 21.37
CA ALA A 598 16.39 -13.35 20.74
C ALA A 598 17.55 -14.11 21.41
N LEU A 599 18.64 -13.40 21.78
CA LEU A 599 19.75 -14.03 22.49
C LEU A 599 19.33 -14.47 23.90
N ILE A 600 18.63 -13.63 24.67
CA ILE A 600 18.10 -13.96 25.98
C ILE A 600 17.22 -15.23 25.91
N LYS A 601 16.29 -15.29 24.94
CA LYS A 601 15.45 -16.48 24.71
C LYS A 601 16.29 -17.70 24.37
N SER A 602 17.33 -17.54 23.53
CA SER A 602 18.20 -18.65 23.11
C SER A 602 18.93 -19.29 24.30
N TYR A 603 19.39 -18.50 25.24
CA TYR A 603 19.97 -19.00 26.47
C TYR A 603 18.93 -19.73 27.35
N GLY A 604 17.73 -19.17 27.44
CA GLY A 604 16.62 -19.81 28.16
C GLY A 604 16.17 -21.13 27.62
N TYR A 605 16.08 -21.30 26.29
CA TYR A 605 15.74 -22.58 25.65
C TYR A 605 16.77 -23.69 25.94
N ASN A 606 17.97 -23.29 26.34
CA ASN A 606 19.05 -24.21 26.69
C ASN A 606 19.31 -24.30 28.19
N GLU A 607 18.33 -23.88 29.01
CA GLU A 607 18.36 -23.95 30.47
C GLU A 607 19.49 -23.13 31.14
N LEU A 608 20.14 -22.23 30.38
CA LEU A 608 21.18 -21.32 30.89
C LEU A 608 20.52 -20.06 31.48
N TYR A 609 19.69 -20.25 32.51
CA TYR A 609 18.83 -19.21 33.04
C TYR A 609 19.60 -18.04 33.66
N GLN A 610 20.66 -18.32 34.43
CA GLN A 610 21.47 -17.26 35.05
C GLN A 610 22.14 -16.39 34.00
N ASP A 611 22.78 -17.00 33.01
CA ASP A 611 23.41 -16.25 31.92
C ASP A 611 22.41 -15.43 31.11
N ALA A 612 21.18 -15.93 30.93
CA ALA A 612 20.09 -15.20 30.27
C ALA A 612 19.69 -13.92 31.05
N ILE A 613 19.61 -13.99 32.38
CA ILE A 613 19.34 -12.86 33.25
C ILE A 613 20.51 -11.87 33.21
N ASP A 614 21.74 -12.34 33.25
CA ASP A 614 22.92 -11.49 33.13
C ASP A 614 22.95 -10.75 31.78
N LEU A 615 22.55 -11.41 30.68
CA LEU A 615 22.37 -10.75 29.37
C LEU A 615 21.30 -9.67 29.40
N PHE A 616 20.20 -9.86 30.12
CA PHE A 616 19.17 -8.82 30.31
C PHE A 616 19.76 -7.59 31.03
N TYR A 617 20.56 -7.78 32.06
CA TYR A 617 21.24 -6.67 32.76
C TYR A 617 22.33 -6.03 31.90
N GLN A 618 23.06 -6.81 31.10
CA GLN A 618 24.03 -6.30 30.12
C GLN A 618 23.35 -5.44 29.03
N MET A 619 22.17 -5.85 28.53
CA MET A 619 21.39 -5.03 27.62
C MET A 619 21.12 -3.63 28.21
N LYS A 620 20.72 -3.58 29.48
CA LYS A 620 20.48 -2.32 30.20
C LYS A 620 21.76 -1.49 30.35
N SER A 621 22.85 -2.10 30.78
CA SER A 621 24.13 -1.40 31.01
C SER A 621 24.69 -0.79 29.74
N LYS A 622 24.46 -1.43 28.58
CA LYS A 622 24.84 -0.94 27.25
C LYS A 622 23.88 0.10 26.66
N GLY A 623 22.88 0.55 27.44
CA GLY A 623 21.96 1.62 27.04
C GLY A 623 20.81 1.19 26.13
N PHE A 624 20.58 -0.12 25.91
CA PHE A 624 19.45 -0.60 25.14
C PHE A 624 18.20 -0.71 26.04
N SER A 625 17.09 -0.13 25.58
CA SER A 625 15.82 -0.18 26.32
C SER A 625 15.10 -1.52 26.07
N PRO A 626 14.83 -2.32 27.13
CA PRO A 626 13.96 -3.48 27.02
C PRO A 626 12.55 -3.08 26.60
N ASN A 627 11.91 -3.90 25.79
CA ASN A 627 10.52 -3.72 25.40
C ASN A 627 9.62 -4.77 26.07
N HIS A 628 8.31 -4.69 25.83
CA HIS A 628 7.32 -5.64 26.32
C HIS A 628 7.73 -7.10 26.13
N PHE A 629 8.19 -7.46 24.93
CA PHE A 629 8.62 -8.83 24.62
C PHE A 629 9.89 -9.25 25.36
N THR A 630 10.81 -8.31 25.63
CA THR A 630 12.00 -8.57 26.41
C THR A 630 11.63 -8.91 27.85
N PHE A 631 10.73 -8.15 28.46
CA PHE A 631 10.23 -8.42 29.82
C PHE A 631 9.48 -9.75 29.88
N GLN A 632 8.57 -10.01 28.93
CA GLN A 632 7.86 -11.27 28.85
C GLN A 632 8.81 -12.47 28.78
N ALA A 633 9.82 -12.41 27.89
CA ALA A 633 10.82 -13.45 27.75
C ALA A 633 11.57 -13.66 29.07
N THR A 634 12.07 -12.58 29.70
CA THR A 634 12.86 -12.68 30.93
C THR A 634 12.03 -13.21 32.11
N LEU A 635 10.75 -12.79 32.23
CA LEU A 635 9.84 -13.31 33.24
C LEU A 635 9.54 -14.81 33.04
N SER A 636 9.35 -15.24 31.76
CA SER A 636 9.19 -16.68 31.46
C SER A 636 10.42 -17.51 31.82
N LEU A 637 11.62 -16.94 31.69
CA LEU A 637 12.87 -17.59 32.12
C LEU A 637 12.92 -17.74 33.66
N CYS A 638 12.52 -16.67 34.37
CA CYS A 638 12.42 -16.74 35.82
C CYS A 638 11.38 -17.80 36.28
N GLU A 639 10.25 -17.93 35.53
CA GLU A 639 9.25 -18.98 35.78
C GLU A 639 9.86 -20.38 35.62
N GLY A 640 10.64 -20.61 34.56
CA GLY A 640 11.32 -21.89 34.29
C GLY A 640 12.37 -22.23 35.34
N ALA A 641 13.14 -21.22 35.75
CA ALA A 641 14.23 -21.39 36.74
C ALA A 641 13.75 -21.37 38.21
N GLY A 642 12.56 -20.88 38.47
CA GLY A 642 12.07 -20.69 39.87
C GLY A 642 12.64 -19.48 40.58
N PHE A 643 13.13 -18.50 39.85
CA PHE A 643 13.71 -17.27 40.45
C PHE A 643 12.64 -16.23 40.79
N VAL A 644 11.96 -16.45 41.91
CA VAL A 644 10.79 -15.66 42.33
C VAL A 644 11.13 -14.22 42.62
N ASP A 645 12.18 -13.97 43.45
CA ASP A 645 12.53 -12.60 43.85
C ASP A 645 13.05 -11.78 42.68
N GLU A 646 13.79 -12.43 41.75
CA GLU A 646 14.28 -11.80 40.54
C GLU A 646 13.13 -11.41 39.61
N ALA A 647 12.13 -12.30 39.46
CA ALA A 647 10.93 -12.00 38.67
C ALA A 647 10.15 -10.81 39.22
N CYS A 648 9.99 -10.72 40.56
CA CYS A 648 9.35 -9.57 41.19
C CYS A 648 10.13 -8.29 40.96
N SER A 649 11.46 -8.35 41.04
CA SER A 649 12.33 -7.20 40.75
C SER A 649 12.23 -6.73 39.32
N ILE A 650 12.24 -7.63 38.37
CA ILE A 650 12.11 -7.37 36.90
C ILE A 650 10.73 -6.81 36.56
N PHE A 651 9.65 -7.37 37.16
CA PHE A 651 8.30 -6.87 36.97
C PHE A 651 8.13 -5.44 37.51
N ASN A 652 8.63 -5.17 38.70
CA ASN A 652 8.63 -3.82 39.28
C ASN A 652 9.47 -2.85 38.45
N LEU A 653 10.60 -3.28 37.91
CA LEU A 653 11.44 -2.49 37.02
C LEU A 653 10.70 -2.10 35.73
N MET A 654 9.90 -3.00 35.16
CA MET A 654 9.07 -2.74 33.99
C MET A 654 8.07 -1.61 34.22
N LEU A 655 7.36 -1.65 35.38
CA LEU A 655 6.32 -0.67 35.70
C LEU A 655 6.92 0.67 36.14
N SER A 656 7.91 0.66 37.05
CA SER A 656 8.41 1.87 37.70
C SER A 656 9.36 2.67 36.80
N ARG A 657 10.37 2.03 36.23
CA ARG A 657 11.44 2.70 35.46
C ARG A 657 11.11 2.87 34.01
N TYR A 658 10.58 1.81 33.38
CA TYR A 658 10.30 1.81 31.91
C TYR A 658 8.89 2.28 31.61
N LYS A 659 8.01 2.37 32.58
CA LYS A 659 6.59 2.79 32.45
C LYS A 659 5.86 1.96 31.37
N ILE A 660 6.19 0.68 31.27
CA ILE A 660 5.55 -0.25 30.36
C ILE A 660 4.38 -0.86 31.12
N GLU A 661 3.17 -0.70 30.59
CA GLU A 661 1.97 -1.34 31.14
C GLU A 661 2.07 -2.86 31.03
N ALA A 662 1.76 -3.55 32.12
CA ALA A 662 1.80 -5.00 32.15
C ALA A 662 0.64 -5.57 31.35
N SER A 663 0.94 -6.45 30.41
CA SER A 663 -0.07 -7.22 29.67
C SER A 663 -0.56 -8.41 30.51
N ARG A 664 -1.68 -8.99 30.06
CA ARG A 664 -2.22 -10.19 30.67
C ARG A 664 -1.20 -11.33 30.77
N GLU A 665 -0.35 -11.48 29.74
CA GLU A 665 0.69 -12.53 29.76
C GLU A 665 1.70 -12.34 30.89
N HIS A 666 2.12 -11.10 31.16
CA HIS A 666 3.02 -10.79 32.28
C HIS A 666 2.40 -11.20 33.63
N TYR A 667 1.12 -10.85 33.83
CA TYR A 667 0.41 -11.24 35.04
C TYR A 667 0.26 -12.75 35.17
N VAL A 668 -0.08 -13.45 34.07
CA VAL A 668 -0.22 -14.91 34.07
C VAL A 668 1.10 -15.61 34.44
N ILE A 669 2.24 -15.14 33.93
CA ILE A 669 3.55 -15.68 34.27
C ILE A 669 3.84 -15.48 35.76
N MET A 670 3.64 -14.28 36.29
CA MET A 670 3.87 -13.94 37.69
C MET A 670 2.96 -14.75 38.64
N ILE A 671 1.67 -14.86 38.31
CA ILE A 671 0.70 -15.62 39.11
C ILE A 671 1.09 -17.12 39.14
N ARG A 672 1.45 -17.71 37.99
CA ARG A 672 1.89 -19.12 37.92
C ARG A 672 3.16 -19.35 38.76
N LEU A 673 4.14 -18.48 38.62
CA LEU A 673 5.41 -18.57 39.38
C LEU A 673 5.15 -18.50 40.86
N LEU A 674 4.44 -17.46 41.33
CA LEU A 674 4.15 -17.27 42.75
C LEU A 674 3.29 -18.39 43.35
N THR A 675 2.29 -18.87 42.63
CA THR A 675 1.45 -19.98 43.06
C THR A 675 2.26 -21.29 43.21
N ARG A 676 3.15 -21.55 42.20
CA ARG A 676 4.00 -22.75 42.23
C ARG A 676 4.97 -22.78 43.41
N TYR A 677 5.42 -21.64 43.89
CA TYR A 677 6.36 -21.51 44.99
C TYR A 677 5.67 -21.12 46.34
N GLY A 678 4.33 -21.22 46.41
CA GLY A 678 3.57 -21.07 47.65
C GLY A 678 3.38 -19.62 48.14
N ARG A 679 3.77 -18.60 47.34
CA ARG A 679 3.58 -17.17 47.70
C ARG A 679 2.16 -16.69 47.33
N LEU A 680 1.16 -17.32 47.95
CA LEU A 680 -0.26 -17.12 47.57
C LEU A 680 -0.76 -15.68 47.82
N VAL A 681 -0.31 -15.03 48.86
CA VAL A 681 -0.70 -13.63 49.19
C VAL A 681 -0.23 -12.67 48.10
N GLU A 682 0.98 -12.87 47.57
CA GLU A 682 1.50 -12.04 46.51
C GLU A 682 0.80 -12.40 45.16
N ALA A 683 0.54 -13.68 44.88
CA ALA A 683 -0.22 -14.10 43.73
C ALA A 683 -1.62 -13.43 43.68
N GLN A 684 -2.30 -13.35 44.83
CA GLN A 684 -3.59 -12.69 44.95
C GLN A 684 -3.53 -11.20 44.58
N ARG A 685 -2.48 -10.49 44.98
CA ARG A 685 -2.27 -9.07 44.60
C ARG A 685 -2.14 -8.91 43.08
N TYR A 686 -1.40 -9.80 42.39
CA TYR A 686 -1.26 -9.76 40.94
C TYR A 686 -2.58 -10.11 40.22
N ILE A 687 -3.42 -10.96 40.80
CA ILE A 687 -4.78 -11.26 40.28
C ILE A 687 -5.65 -10.01 40.32
N GLU A 688 -5.65 -9.29 41.48
CA GLU A 688 -6.40 -8.05 41.66
C GLU A 688 -5.91 -6.96 40.66
N MET A 689 -4.60 -6.81 40.51
CA MET A 689 -4.02 -5.87 39.55
C MET A 689 -4.33 -6.25 38.08
N SER A 690 -4.52 -7.52 37.76
CA SER A 690 -4.84 -7.98 36.38
C SER A 690 -6.32 -7.78 36.01
N SER A 691 -7.19 -7.61 36.98
CA SER A 691 -8.64 -7.41 36.81
C SER A 691 -9.02 -5.91 36.67
N LEU A 692 -8.08 -5.01 36.88
CA LEU A 692 -8.20 -3.56 36.65
C LEU A 692 -7.73 -3.21 35.23
#